data_77b1d8a5c67ba25caa277ad9c3fe2b6c
#
_entry.id   77b1d8a5c67ba25caa277ad9c3fe2b6c
#
_cell.length_a   1.000
_cell.length_b   1.000
_cell.length_c   1.000
_cell.angle_alpha   90.00
_cell.angle_beta   90.00
_cell.angle_gamma   90.00
#
_symmetry.space_group_name_H-M   'P 1'
#
loop_
_entity.id
_entity.type
_entity.pdbx_description
1 polymer ?
#
loop_
_entity_poly.entity_id
_entity_poly.type
_entity_poly.pdbx_seq_one_letter_code
_entity_poly.pdbx_strand_id
1 'polypeptide(L)'
;MGQRIHQPPQTKARKSVIATALSSFDVFDTWAQVYDEQPNPLLMLEQRFLSQMLPDINGLHVLDAGCGTGRWLQFLAPRGTASLIGVDSSTKMLHRAADKIGTACSLRLGTCAALPIPDGTIDLVVSSFVLSYLESLKDFARELHRVTRSGGHIFLTDMHPDTAVTCNWTRSFTHDGSTERLRVNGHSLQMIIDTFEACGFVLLANIQPTFDLEERKIFEENGKLPFYEESANLPAIYILQLQKRSPVTKLSDASESSHALRLSGARYALGPSSVTEGPIEIERGHIRSLLAKWPITGETQTGRKETINLSGYILLPGLINAHDHLEFALFPNLGVGPYLNSTEWAREIHRTHAATIASHRKVPKQTRLRWGAIRNLLCGVTTVCHHNPLSRELVAADFPVRVLARFGWAHSLAMDPNLLHNFDHTPPNLPFVVHAAEGVDAKSAQEIFDLDRLEILDERTVLVHGLALNHKAISLLNQRRSALVICPTSNQFLFHSALSATLIKSINTVVLGSDSPLTSAGDLLDEINFAHNEIGLDAESLFDMVTVRSASVLRLRNGEGRLRPGAIADLIAVPDKGLTPAETVAQLTVDQIELVILGGRVQLASDSLFASLPNSLQAGLQPLFVDGIRRWLRAPIDSLLAQARKTLGRDLRVGGKKVEHASAA
;
A
#
# COMPACT_ATOMS: atom_id res chain seq x y z
N MET A 1 53.58 -11.17 56.26
CA MET A 1 53.24 -10.68 54.89
C MET A 1 51.72 -10.81 54.74
N GLY A 2 51.01 -9.70 55.04
CA GLY A 2 49.53 -9.72 55.06
C GLY A 2 48.94 -9.07 53.82
N GLN A 3 48.06 -9.79 53.18
CA GLN A 3 47.23 -9.26 52.11
C GLN A 3 46.05 -8.49 52.74
N ARG A 4 45.93 -7.20 52.38
CA ARG A 4 44.77 -6.38 52.72
C ARG A 4 43.67 -6.63 51.70
N ILE A 5 42.51 -7.10 52.18
CA ILE A 5 41.29 -7.24 51.41
C ILE A 5 40.59 -5.87 51.37
N HIS A 6 40.39 -5.32 50.17
CA HIS A 6 39.59 -4.10 49.95
C HIS A 6 38.09 -4.48 50.02
N GLN A 7 37.36 -3.89 50.95
CA GLN A 7 35.89 -3.87 50.96
C GLN A 7 35.38 -2.76 50.03
N PRO A 8 34.29 -2.99 49.24
CA PRO A 8 33.66 -1.95 48.44
C PRO A 8 32.79 -1.03 49.33
N PRO A 9 32.55 0.24 48.91
CA PRO A 9 31.83 1.22 49.72
C PRO A 9 30.33 0.89 49.80
N GLN A 10 29.81 1.05 51.02
CA GLN A 10 28.39 0.90 51.35
C GLN A 10 27.55 1.95 50.61
N THR A 11 26.62 1.51 49.79
CA THR A 11 25.56 2.33 49.18
C THR A 11 24.57 2.77 50.26
N LYS A 12 24.41 4.08 50.42
CA LYS A 12 23.35 4.67 51.27
C LYS A 12 21.98 4.24 50.74
N ALA A 13 21.21 3.55 51.59
CA ALA A 13 19.83 3.23 51.39
C ALA A 13 19.02 4.52 51.14
N ARG A 14 18.46 4.67 49.93
CA ARG A 14 17.41 5.66 49.65
C ARG A 14 16.13 5.19 50.34
N LYS A 15 15.63 6.01 51.26
CA LYS A 15 14.27 5.84 51.83
C LYS A 15 13.25 5.79 50.66
N SER A 16 12.58 4.65 50.50
CA SER A 16 11.43 4.54 49.63
C SER A 16 10.27 5.32 50.27
N VAL A 17 9.92 6.45 49.66
CA VAL A 17 8.63 7.06 49.93
C VAL A 17 7.60 6.15 49.28
N ILE A 18 6.79 5.49 50.08
CA ILE A 18 5.59 4.75 49.62
C ILE A 18 4.61 5.82 49.14
N ALA A 19 4.62 6.09 47.83
CA ALA A 19 3.56 6.83 47.18
C ALA A 19 2.30 5.94 47.21
N THR A 20 1.29 6.41 47.88
CA THR A 20 -0.08 5.83 47.82
C THR A 20 -0.49 5.82 46.35
N ALA A 21 -0.62 4.66 45.73
CA ALA A 21 -1.08 4.56 44.34
C ALA A 21 -2.54 5.06 44.28
N LEU A 22 -2.71 6.27 43.80
CA LEU A 22 -4.02 6.77 43.37
C LEU A 22 -4.57 5.79 42.31
N SER A 23 -5.88 5.57 42.29
CA SER A 23 -6.49 4.79 41.20
C SER A 23 -6.16 5.49 39.87
N SER A 24 -6.07 4.73 38.76
CA SER A 24 -5.74 5.32 37.46
C SER A 24 -6.72 6.42 37.02
N PHE A 25 -7.93 6.41 37.53
CA PHE A 25 -8.97 7.42 37.28
C PHE A 25 -8.70 8.75 38.00
N ASP A 26 -8.21 8.73 39.22
CA ASP A 26 -7.92 9.94 40.02
C ASP A 26 -6.78 10.78 39.40
N VAL A 27 -5.84 10.14 38.72
CA VAL A 27 -4.69 10.81 38.08
C VAL A 27 -5.14 11.64 36.87
N PHE A 28 -6.02 11.12 36.02
CA PHE A 28 -6.55 11.85 34.86
C PHE A 28 -7.45 13.02 35.28
N ASP A 29 -8.20 12.86 36.34
CA ASP A 29 -9.01 13.91 36.93
C ASP A 29 -8.15 15.07 37.49
N THR A 30 -7.01 14.76 38.06
CA THR A 30 -6.04 15.78 38.51
C THR A 30 -5.36 16.44 37.29
N TRP A 31 -4.98 15.67 36.30
CA TRP A 31 -4.32 16.17 35.09
C TRP A 31 -5.23 17.11 34.29
N ALA A 32 -6.54 16.86 34.26
CA ALA A 32 -7.52 17.70 33.57
C ALA A 32 -7.45 19.17 33.96
N GLN A 33 -6.96 19.49 35.18
CA GLN A 33 -6.89 20.87 35.67
C GLN A 33 -5.82 21.70 34.96
N VAL A 34 -4.73 21.05 34.52
CA VAL A 34 -3.53 21.70 33.95
C VAL A 34 -3.21 21.23 32.52
N TYR A 35 -4.02 20.31 31.95
CA TYR A 35 -3.73 19.64 30.68
C TYR A 35 -3.53 20.61 29.52
N ASP A 36 -4.37 21.65 29.44
CA ASP A 36 -4.37 22.61 28.34
C ASP A 36 -3.40 23.78 28.53
N GLU A 37 -2.79 23.92 29.71
CA GLU A 37 -1.97 25.06 30.07
C GLU A 37 -0.51 24.88 29.64
N GLN A 38 -0.10 23.65 29.31
CA GLN A 38 1.28 23.33 28.96
C GLN A 38 1.43 23.05 27.48
N PRO A 39 2.22 23.87 26.73
CA PRO A 39 2.54 23.58 25.34
C PRO A 39 3.21 22.21 25.22
N ASN A 40 2.68 21.36 24.34
CA ASN A 40 3.20 20.02 24.12
C ASN A 40 3.59 19.83 22.65
N PRO A 41 4.90 19.69 22.36
CA PRO A 41 5.38 19.56 20.99
C PRO A 41 4.85 18.31 20.28
N LEU A 42 4.57 17.22 20.99
CA LEU A 42 3.98 16.01 20.41
C LEU A 42 2.56 16.25 19.89
N LEU A 43 1.75 17.04 20.62
CA LEU A 43 0.38 17.37 20.19
C LEU A 43 0.37 18.29 18.96
N MET A 44 1.33 19.22 18.88
CA MET A 44 1.49 20.08 17.71
C MET A 44 1.93 19.29 16.48
N LEU A 45 2.93 18.43 16.63
CA LEU A 45 3.40 17.53 15.58
C LEU A 45 2.28 16.64 15.08
N GLU A 46 1.53 16.01 15.97
CA GLU A 46 0.40 15.17 15.63
C GLU A 46 -0.65 15.94 14.82
N GLN A 47 -1.06 17.11 15.28
CA GLN A 47 -2.09 17.91 14.61
C GLN A 47 -1.65 18.31 13.21
N ARG A 48 -0.39 18.67 13.02
CA ARG A 48 0.19 19.05 11.71
C ARG A 48 0.08 17.91 10.70
N PHE A 49 0.36 16.69 11.09
CA PHE A 49 0.31 15.52 10.20
C PHE A 49 -1.09 14.89 10.10
N LEU A 50 -1.74 14.62 11.23
CA LEU A 50 -3.03 13.93 11.24
C LEU A 50 -4.14 14.76 10.60
N SER A 51 -4.12 16.10 10.75
CA SER A 51 -5.12 16.96 10.10
C SER A 51 -5.14 16.86 8.57
N GLN A 52 -3.97 16.58 7.97
CA GLN A 52 -3.82 16.40 6.52
C GLN A 52 -4.20 14.98 6.04
N MET A 53 -4.21 14.01 6.95
CA MET A 53 -4.55 12.61 6.65
C MET A 53 -6.06 12.34 6.77
N LEU A 54 -6.79 13.18 7.50
CA LEU A 54 -8.22 13.00 7.66
C LEU A 54 -8.94 13.17 6.31
N PRO A 55 -9.88 12.28 5.98
CA PRO A 55 -10.73 12.44 4.79
C PRO A 55 -11.67 13.65 4.96
N ASP A 56 -12.43 13.96 3.92
CA ASP A 56 -13.61 14.81 4.09
C ASP A 56 -14.58 14.11 5.05
N ILE A 57 -14.91 14.77 6.16
CA ILE A 57 -15.75 14.23 7.22
C ILE A 57 -17.18 14.80 7.19
N ASN A 58 -17.50 15.62 6.19
CA ASN A 58 -18.84 16.17 6.04
C ASN A 58 -19.88 15.03 5.92
N GLY A 59 -20.90 15.06 6.75
CA GLY A 59 -21.94 14.04 6.80
C GLY A 59 -21.53 12.70 7.43
N LEU A 60 -20.31 12.55 8.00
CA LEU A 60 -19.87 11.34 8.68
C LEU A 60 -20.25 11.34 10.17
N HIS A 61 -20.43 10.14 10.73
CA HIS A 61 -20.50 9.90 12.16
C HIS A 61 -19.09 9.68 12.72
N VAL A 62 -18.61 10.60 13.55
CA VAL A 62 -17.23 10.65 14.03
C VAL A 62 -17.15 10.42 15.52
N LEU A 63 -16.21 9.58 15.95
CA LEU A 63 -15.90 9.29 17.36
C LEU A 63 -14.48 9.74 17.69
N ASP A 64 -14.30 10.47 18.77
CA ASP A 64 -13.02 10.70 19.44
C ASP A 64 -12.96 9.79 20.68
N ALA A 65 -12.19 8.71 20.60
CA ALA A 65 -12.08 7.69 21.64
C ALA A 65 -10.90 7.99 22.57
N GLY A 66 -11.17 8.36 23.82
CA GLY A 66 -10.23 8.97 24.74
C GLY A 66 -10.05 10.45 24.45
N CYS A 67 -11.16 11.18 24.35
CA CYS A 67 -11.16 12.56 23.83
C CYS A 67 -10.49 13.59 24.76
N GLY A 68 -10.21 13.22 26.01
CA GLY A 68 -9.60 14.13 27.00
C GLY A 68 -10.38 15.43 27.12
N THR A 69 -9.65 16.55 27.08
CA THR A 69 -10.23 17.90 27.12
C THR A 69 -10.81 18.38 25.79
N GLY A 70 -10.96 17.49 24.79
CA GLY A 70 -11.69 17.75 23.54
C GLY A 70 -10.90 18.46 22.44
N ARG A 71 -9.59 18.34 22.39
CA ARG A 71 -8.75 19.00 21.36
C ARG A 71 -9.17 18.60 19.93
N TRP A 72 -9.31 17.30 19.65
CA TRP A 72 -9.78 16.83 18.35
C TRP A 72 -11.24 17.15 18.10
N LEU A 73 -12.10 17.07 19.12
CA LEU A 73 -13.50 17.46 18.98
C LEU A 73 -13.64 18.94 18.56
N GLN A 74 -12.85 19.85 19.15
CA GLN A 74 -12.82 21.26 18.76
C GLN A 74 -12.36 21.45 17.30
N PHE A 75 -11.38 20.66 16.86
CA PHE A 75 -10.90 20.69 15.47
C PHE A 75 -11.94 20.14 14.48
N LEU A 76 -12.69 19.09 14.86
CA LEU A 76 -13.63 18.39 13.97
C LEU A 76 -15.02 19.05 13.92
N ALA A 77 -15.47 19.71 14.99
CA ALA A 77 -16.81 20.30 15.10
C ALA A 77 -17.22 21.23 13.93
N PRO A 78 -16.35 22.13 13.42
CA PRO A 78 -16.75 23.04 12.33
C PRO A 78 -16.80 22.38 10.94
N ARG A 79 -16.57 21.05 10.81
CA ARG A 79 -16.40 20.35 9.54
C ARG A 79 -17.63 19.59 9.05
N GLY A 80 -18.83 19.91 9.56
CA GLY A 80 -20.10 19.42 9.03
C GLY A 80 -20.36 17.93 9.25
N THR A 81 -19.87 17.33 10.34
CA THR A 81 -20.15 15.94 10.70
C THR A 81 -21.64 15.69 10.92
N ALA A 82 -22.16 14.52 10.53
CA ALA A 82 -23.55 14.12 10.85
C ALA A 82 -23.73 13.91 12.36
N SER A 83 -22.73 13.39 13.04
CA SER A 83 -22.62 13.39 14.50
C SER A 83 -21.15 13.39 14.92
N LEU A 84 -20.85 14.08 16.00
CA LEU A 84 -19.55 14.09 16.64
C LEU A 84 -19.70 13.65 18.10
N ILE A 85 -18.98 12.60 18.49
CA ILE A 85 -19.09 12.00 19.82
C ILE A 85 -17.69 11.94 20.44
N GLY A 86 -17.55 12.40 21.67
CA GLY A 86 -16.36 12.23 22.49
C GLY A 86 -16.63 11.24 23.62
N VAL A 87 -15.71 10.29 23.84
CA VAL A 87 -15.76 9.36 24.96
C VAL A 87 -14.47 9.47 25.75
N ASP A 88 -14.59 9.63 27.06
CA ASP A 88 -13.45 9.59 28.00
C ASP A 88 -13.85 8.93 29.32
N SER A 89 -12.89 8.39 30.03
CA SER A 89 -13.08 7.77 31.35
C SER A 89 -13.03 8.75 32.51
N SER A 90 -12.51 9.97 32.31
CA SER A 90 -12.42 11.04 33.31
C SER A 90 -13.57 12.03 33.18
N THR A 91 -14.34 12.16 34.23
CA THR A 91 -15.46 13.14 34.27
C THR A 91 -14.92 14.57 34.19
N LYS A 92 -13.76 14.86 34.77
CA LYS A 92 -13.19 16.21 34.73
C LYS A 92 -12.61 16.56 33.36
N MET A 93 -12.06 15.59 32.62
CA MET A 93 -11.69 15.78 31.21
C MET A 93 -12.93 16.13 30.38
N LEU A 94 -14.03 15.39 30.53
CA LEU A 94 -15.28 15.67 29.83
C LEU A 94 -15.88 17.03 30.18
N HIS A 95 -15.79 17.48 31.43
CA HIS A 95 -16.22 18.83 31.82
C HIS A 95 -15.40 19.90 31.05
N ARG A 96 -14.07 19.77 31.01
CA ARG A 96 -13.22 20.68 30.24
C ARG A 96 -13.54 20.65 28.73
N ALA A 97 -13.83 19.46 28.18
CA ALA A 97 -14.29 19.34 26.80
C ALA A 97 -15.61 20.06 26.56
N ALA A 98 -16.57 19.91 27.48
CA ALA A 98 -17.86 20.59 27.38
C ALA A 98 -17.72 22.12 27.41
N ASP A 99 -16.86 22.65 28.28
CA ASP A 99 -16.58 24.09 28.35
C ASP A 99 -16.03 24.66 27.04
N LYS A 100 -15.20 23.87 26.31
CA LYS A 100 -14.60 24.29 25.04
C LYS A 100 -15.54 24.19 23.84
N ILE A 101 -16.40 23.18 23.80
CA ILE A 101 -17.10 22.77 22.59
C ILE A 101 -18.61 23.09 22.67
N GLY A 102 -19.11 23.28 23.88
CA GLY A 102 -20.55 23.53 24.13
C GLY A 102 -21.42 22.36 23.62
N THR A 103 -22.44 22.68 22.84
CA THR A 103 -23.41 21.71 22.32
C THR A 103 -23.04 21.11 20.95
N ALA A 104 -21.86 21.43 20.43
CA ALA A 104 -21.43 20.98 19.07
C ALA A 104 -21.11 19.49 18.98
N CYS A 105 -21.00 18.78 20.11
CA CYS A 105 -20.77 17.33 20.14
C CYS A 105 -21.49 16.67 21.32
N SER A 106 -21.61 15.34 21.28
CA SER A 106 -22.12 14.50 22.36
C SER A 106 -20.96 13.92 23.17
N LEU A 107 -20.87 14.27 24.45
CA LEU A 107 -19.85 13.74 25.36
C LEU A 107 -20.43 12.60 26.19
N ARG A 108 -19.69 11.51 26.33
CA ARG A 108 -20.11 10.30 27.04
C ARG A 108 -19.00 9.77 27.95
N LEU A 109 -19.37 9.49 29.20
CA LEU A 109 -18.49 8.81 30.13
C LEU A 109 -18.38 7.32 29.74
N GLY A 110 -17.18 6.82 29.55
CA GLY A 110 -16.94 5.42 29.16
C GLY A 110 -15.46 5.09 29.08
N THR A 111 -15.13 3.80 29.03
CA THR A 111 -13.75 3.33 28.91
C THR A 111 -13.47 2.82 27.49
N CYS A 112 -12.20 2.77 27.10
CA CYS A 112 -11.78 2.18 25.84
C CYS A 112 -12.07 0.67 25.73
N ALA A 113 -12.27 -0.02 26.85
CA ALA A 113 -12.66 -1.44 26.88
C ALA A 113 -14.18 -1.65 26.79
N ALA A 114 -14.98 -0.58 26.95
CA ALA A 114 -16.45 -0.64 26.88
C ALA A 114 -16.99 0.73 26.45
N LEU A 115 -17.00 0.98 25.13
CA LEU A 115 -17.45 2.23 24.56
C LEU A 115 -19.00 2.31 24.58
N PRO A 116 -19.59 3.39 25.13
CA PRO A 116 -21.04 3.57 25.19
C PRO A 116 -21.62 3.99 23.81
N ILE A 117 -21.27 3.25 22.77
CA ILE A 117 -21.59 3.50 21.37
C ILE A 117 -22.27 2.25 20.80
N PRO A 118 -23.36 2.37 20.02
CA PRO A 118 -23.98 1.23 19.34
C PRO A 118 -23.07 0.61 18.29
N ASP A 119 -23.30 -0.67 17.97
CA ASP A 119 -22.54 -1.43 17.01
C ASP A 119 -22.66 -0.84 15.59
N GLY A 120 -21.54 -0.72 14.88
CA GLY A 120 -21.49 -0.37 13.46
C GLY A 120 -22.09 1.00 13.11
N THR A 121 -22.01 1.98 14.00
CA THR A 121 -22.59 3.31 13.80
C THR A 121 -21.56 4.39 13.42
N ILE A 122 -20.27 4.13 13.59
CA ILE A 122 -19.19 5.12 13.42
C ILE A 122 -18.50 4.95 12.08
N ASP A 123 -18.38 6.02 11.31
CA ASP A 123 -17.65 6.04 10.02
C ASP A 123 -16.16 6.31 10.21
N LEU A 124 -15.82 7.15 11.19
CA LEU A 124 -14.44 7.54 11.46
C LEU A 124 -14.17 7.64 12.95
N VAL A 125 -13.08 7.02 13.40
CA VAL A 125 -12.58 7.14 14.77
C VAL A 125 -11.23 7.85 14.77
N VAL A 126 -11.06 8.78 15.71
CA VAL A 126 -9.76 9.31 16.13
C VAL A 126 -9.50 8.84 17.55
N SER A 127 -8.29 8.36 17.83
CA SER A 127 -7.85 8.06 19.19
C SER A 127 -6.40 8.54 19.36
N SER A 128 -6.23 9.61 20.10
CA SER A 128 -5.02 10.41 20.19
C SER A 128 -4.37 10.25 21.54
N PHE A 129 -3.13 9.72 21.58
CA PHE A 129 -2.33 9.53 22.79
C PHE A 129 -3.00 8.72 23.89
N VAL A 130 -3.73 7.65 23.51
CA VAL A 130 -4.49 6.79 24.43
C VAL A 130 -3.81 5.44 24.66
N LEU A 131 -3.18 4.87 23.60
CA LEU A 131 -2.78 3.46 23.57
C LEU A 131 -1.77 3.10 24.66
N SER A 132 -0.86 4.01 24.98
CA SER A 132 0.14 3.82 26.03
C SER A 132 -0.45 3.71 27.45
N TYR A 133 -1.70 4.10 27.66
CA TYR A 133 -2.38 3.97 28.96
C TYR A 133 -3.19 2.67 29.08
N LEU A 134 -3.43 1.97 27.96
CA LEU A 134 -4.28 0.79 27.95
C LEU A 134 -3.51 -0.44 28.44
N GLU A 135 -4.10 -1.18 29.37
CA GLU A 135 -3.58 -2.48 29.80
C GLU A 135 -3.83 -3.55 28.71
N SER A 136 -5.00 -3.51 28.05
CA SER A 136 -5.40 -4.45 27.00
C SER A 136 -5.66 -3.73 25.68
N LEU A 137 -4.69 -3.77 24.78
CA LEU A 137 -4.89 -3.33 23.38
C LEU A 137 -6.00 -4.13 22.68
N LYS A 138 -6.11 -5.42 23.01
CA LYS A 138 -7.07 -6.34 22.38
C LYS A 138 -8.51 -5.97 22.68
N ASP A 139 -8.82 -5.56 23.90
CA ASP A 139 -10.19 -5.18 24.28
C ASP A 139 -10.57 -3.86 23.60
N PHE A 140 -9.66 -2.90 23.54
CA PHE A 140 -9.88 -1.67 22.79
C PHE A 140 -10.05 -1.91 21.29
N ALA A 141 -9.22 -2.75 20.68
CA ALA A 141 -9.34 -3.10 19.27
C ALA A 141 -10.68 -3.79 18.96
N ARG A 142 -11.18 -4.65 19.87
CA ARG A 142 -12.51 -5.28 19.73
C ARG A 142 -13.64 -4.26 19.83
N GLU A 143 -13.56 -3.33 20.76
CA GLU A 143 -14.56 -2.27 20.92
C GLU A 143 -14.57 -1.33 19.70
N LEU A 144 -13.41 -0.90 19.24
CA LEU A 144 -13.31 -0.12 18.00
C LEU A 144 -13.86 -0.91 16.81
N HIS A 145 -13.57 -2.22 16.72
CA HIS A 145 -14.16 -3.06 15.68
C HIS A 145 -15.69 -3.14 15.81
N ARG A 146 -16.24 -3.26 17.01
CA ARG A 146 -17.68 -3.32 17.25
C ARG A 146 -18.38 -2.04 16.80
N VAL A 147 -17.89 -0.87 17.22
CA VAL A 147 -18.57 0.41 16.98
C VAL A 147 -18.40 0.96 15.58
N THR A 148 -17.27 0.65 14.91
CA THR A 148 -16.95 1.15 13.57
C THR A 148 -17.78 0.42 12.52
N ARG A 149 -18.31 1.14 11.54
CA ARG A 149 -18.97 0.55 10.35
C ARG A 149 -17.99 -0.25 9.51
N SER A 150 -18.54 -1.18 8.75
CA SER A 150 -17.77 -1.87 7.71
C SER A 150 -17.16 -0.85 6.73
N GLY A 151 -15.85 -0.96 6.48
CA GLY A 151 -15.11 0.02 5.68
C GLY A 151 -14.81 1.34 6.39
N GLY A 152 -15.26 1.54 7.63
CA GLY A 152 -14.96 2.73 8.43
C GLY A 152 -13.48 2.83 8.82
N HIS A 153 -13.00 4.04 9.03
CA HIS A 153 -11.60 4.36 9.29
C HIS A 153 -11.30 4.64 10.75
N ILE A 154 -10.11 4.27 11.17
CA ILE A 154 -9.58 4.56 12.50
C ILE A 154 -8.21 5.21 12.35
N PHE A 155 -7.98 6.29 13.07
CA PHE A 155 -6.69 6.94 13.24
C PHE A 155 -6.24 6.78 14.69
N LEU A 156 -5.12 6.11 14.88
CA LEU A 156 -4.49 5.88 16.18
C LEU A 156 -3.16 6.61 16.22
N THR A 157 -2.95 7.41 17.24
CA THR A 157 -1.68 8.11 17.43
C THR A 157 -1.17 7.93 18.85
N ASP A 158 0.14 7.85 19.01
CA ASP A 158 0.78 7.92 20.30
C ASP A 158 2.27 8.28 20.15
N MET A 159 2.93 8.48 21.26
CA MET A 159 4.38 8.65 21.33
C MET A 159 5.08 7.40 20.78
N HIS A 160 6.14 7.61 19.98
CA HIS A 160 6.86 6.49 19.39
C HIS A 160 7.55 5.65 20.48
N PRO A 161 7.25 4.34 20.61
CA PRO A 161 7.71 3.53 21.72
C PRO A 161 9.22 3.40 21.78
N ASP A 162 9.90 3.22 20.65
CA ASP A 162 11.35 3.04 20.61
C ASP A 162 12.09 4.33 20.97
N THR A 163 11.61 5.48 20.50
CA THR A 163 12.16 6.79 20.86
C THR A 163 11.91 7.10 22.33
N ALA A 164 10.75 6.75 22.85
CA ALA A 164 10.46 6.91 24.27
C ALA A 164 11.45 6.14 25.16
N VAL A 165 11.83 4.93 24.74
CA VAL A 165 12.86 4.13 25.43
C VAL A 165 14.25 4.74 25.24
N THR A 166 14.62 5.07 24.00
CA THR A 166 15.95 5.60 23.66
C THR A 166 16.25 6.91 24.37
N CYS A 167 15.30 7.85 24.36
CA CYS A 167 15.43 9.17 24.98
C CYS A 167 14.92 9.19 26.43
N ASN A 168 14.59 8.03 27.00
CA ASN A 168 14.07 7.89 28.37
C ASN A 168 12.89 8.85 28.68
N TRP A 169 11.97 8.97 27.70
CA TRP A 169 10.80 9.83 27.85
C TRP A 169 9.83 9.26 28.88
N THR A 170 9.32 10.12 29.73
CA THR A 170 8.30 9.78 30.73
C THR A 170 7.10 10.70 30.59
N ARG A 171 5.91 10.17 30.78
CA ARG A 171 4.70 11.00 30.87
C ARG A 171 4.52 11.50 32.28
N SER A 172 4.57 12.81 32.44
CA SER A 172 4.40 13.47 33.73
C SER A 172 3.79 14.85 33.54
N PHE A 173 3.11 15.34 34.56
CA PHE A 173 2.62 16.71 34.62
C PHE A 173 2.90 17.29 36.01
N THR A 174 2.93 18.63 36.11
CA THR A 174 3.11 19.34 37.35
C THR A 174 1.80 19.96 37.79
N HIS A 175 1.39 19.69 39.02
CA HIS A 175 0.21 20.25 39.64
C HIS A 175 0.55 20.61 41.08
N ASP A 176 0.20 21.82 41.52
CA ASP A 176 0.50 22.36 42.88
C ASP A 176 1.94 22.16 43.34
N GLY A 177 2.91 22.36 42.43
CA GLY A 177 4.35 22.21 42.71
C GLY A 177 4.83 20.77 42.81
N SER A 178 3.95 19.76 42.65
CA SER A 178 4.32 18.34 42.63
C SER A 178 4.36 17.83 41.18
N THR A 179 5.33 16.97 40.88
CA THR A 179 5.39 16.29 39.59
C THR A 179 4.80 14.88 39.72
N GLU A 180 3.68 14.67 39.07
CA GLU A 180 3.02 13.35 38.98
C GLU A 180 3.46 12.61 37.75
N ARG A 181 3.79 11.31 37.89
CA ARG A 181 4.16 10.44 36.78
C ARG A 181 3.00 9.51 36.43
N LEU A 182 2.68 9.47 35.15
CA LEU A 182 1.66 8.57 34.62
C LEU A 182 2.28 7.18 34.35
N ARG A 183 1.56 6.14 34.73
CA ARG A 183 1.91 4.77 34.35
C ARG A 183 1.62 4.59 32.87
N VAL A 184 2.60 4.14 32.12
CA VAL A 184 2.47 3.80 30.69
C VAL A 184 2.80 2.34 30.46
N ASN A 185 2.11 1.72 29.55
CA ASN A 185 2.36 0.35 29.09
C ASN A 185 3.24 0.40 27.83
N GLY A 186 4.32 -0.34 27.82
CA GLY A 186 5.30 -0.35 26.74
C GLY A 186 4.89 -1.27 25.60
N HIS A 187 3.83 -0.90 24.86
CA HIS A 187 3.42 -1.63 23.67
C HIS A 187 4.34 -1.26 22.50
N SER A 188 4.99 -2.24 21.88
CA SER A 188 5.74 -1.98 20.65
C SER A 188 4.78 -1.65 19.50
N LEU A 189 5.25 -0.84 18.55
CA LEU A 189 4.45 -0.45 17.38
C LEU A 189 3.95 -1.69 16.59
N GLN A 190 4.80 -2.71 16.46
CA GLN A 190 4.41 -3.95 15.80
C GLN A 190 3.31 -4.71 16.56
N MET A 191 3.39 -4.78 17.90
CA MET A 191 2.34 -5.41 18.72
C MET A 191 0.99 -4.69 18.55
N ILE A 192 0.99 -3.36 18.46
CA ILE A 192 -0.22 -2.58 18.21
C ILE A 192 -0.81 -2.96 16.87
N ILE A 193 -0.01 -2.92 15.79
CA ILE A 193 -0.45 -3.26 14.43
C ILE A 193 -1.02 -4.69 14.39
N ASP A 194 -0.27 -5.67 14.89
CA ASP A 194 -0.69 -7.09 14.87
C ASP A 194 -1.99 -7.31 15.65
N THR A 195 -2.17 -6.62 16.78
CA THR A 195 -3.39 -6.73 17.60
C THR A 195 -4.61 -6.21 16.84
N PHE A 196 -4.49 -5.05 16.18
CA PHE A 196 -5.60 -4.48 15.41
C PHE A 196 -5.89 -5.29 14.15
N GLU A 197 -4.86 -5.78 13.44
CA GLU A 197 -5.05 -6.67 12.28
C GLU A 197 -5.73 -7.99 12.68
N ALA A 198 -5.35 -8.59 13.81
CA ALA A 198 -5.98 -9.79 14.35
C ALA A 198 -7.45 -9.55 14.75
N CYS A 199 -7.82 -8.32 15.11
CA CYS A 199 -9.19 -7.93 15.41
C CYS A 199 -10.02 -7.55 14.17
N GLY A 200 -9.49 -7.71 12.95
CA GLY A 200 -10.25 -7.51 11.71
C GLY A 200 -10.06 -6.14 11.05
N PHE A 201 -9.00 -5.42 11.39
CA PHE A 201 -8.60 -4.21 10.69
C PHE A 201 -7.56 -4.49 9.62
N VAL A 202 -7.37 -3.54 8.70
CA VAL A 202 -6.28 -3.49 7.71
C VAL A 202 -5.52 -2.21 7.94
N LEU A 203 -4.20 -2.30 8.08
CA LEU A 203 -3.33 -1.12 8.13
C LEU A 203 -3.25 -0.48 6.74
N LEU A 204 -3.64 0.79 6.63
CA LEU A 204 -3.59 1.57 5.39
C LEU A 204 -2.36 2.49 5.34
N ALA A 205 -1.97 3.06 6.47
CA ALA A 205 -0.77 3.90 6.59
C ALA A 205 -0.15 3.77 7.98
N ASN A 206 1.17 3.84 8.03
CA ASN A 206 1.98 3.98 9.23
C ASN A 206 2.96 5.13 8.97
N ILE A 207 2.71 6.29 9.60
CA ILE A 207 3.54 7.48 9.49
C ILE A 207 4.21 7.72 10.84
N GLN A 208 5.49 8.03 10.79
CA GLN A 208 6.32 8.19 11.99
C GLN A 208 7.05 9.53 11.92
N PRO A 209 6.35 10.66 12.21
CA PRO A 209 6.92 11.99 12.11
C PRO A 209 8.03 12.25 13.13
N THR A 210 9.05 12.99 12.68
CA THR A 210 10.10 13.58 13.51
C THR A 210 9.77 15.04 13.83
N PHE A 211 10.36 15.59 14.89
CA PHE A 211 10.27 17.02 15.18
C PHE A 211 10.95 17.87 14.11
N ASP A 212 10.39 19.03 13.83
CA ASP A 212 10.88 20.02 12.88
C ASP A 212 11.11 21.37 13.57
N LEU A 213 11.44 22.39 12.78
CA LEU A 213 11.69 23.75 13.28
C LEU A 213 10.46 24.37 13.99
N GLU A 214 9.26 23.92 13.65
CA GLU A 214 8.03 24.39 14.30
C GLU A 214 7.96 23.91 15.76
N GLU A 215 8.22 22.64 16.01
CA GLU A 215 8.22 22.08 17.35
C GLU A 215 9.44 22.52 18.16
N ARG A 216 10.59 22.77 17.50
CA ARG A 216 11.82 23.29 18.13
C ARG A 216 11.56 24.55 18.95
N LYS A 217 10.72 25.46 18.46
CA LYS A 217 10.37 26.70 19.18
C LYS A 217 9.75 26.42 20.53
N ILE A 218 8.87 25.42 20.63
CA ILE A 218 8.24 25.02 21.90
C ILE A 218 9.30 24.52 22.87
N PHE A 219 10.28 23.75 22.41
CA PHE A 219 11.39 23.30 23.27
C PHE A 219 12.26 24.46 23.73
N GLU A 220 12.56 25.45 22.88
CA GLU A 220 13.33 26.63 23.19
C GLU A 220 12.61 27.50 24.25
N GLU A 221 11.34 27.82 24.06
CA GLU A 221 10.50 28.62 24.94
C GLU A 221 10.35 28.00 26.35
N ASN A 222 10.42 26.66 26.41
CA ASN A 222 10.31 25.93 27.67
C ASN A 222 11.68 25.52 28.28
N GLY A 223 12.81 26.00 27.75
CA GLY A 223 14.14 25.68 28.22
C GLY A 223 14.55 24.21 28.06
N LYS A 224 13.93 23.51 27.10
CA LYS A 224 14.11 22.08 26.85
C LYS A 224 14.81 21.76 25.53
N LEU A 225 15.57 22.69 24.98
CA LEU A 225 16.28 22.51 23.69
C LEU A 225 17.17 21.26 23.65
N PRO A 226 17.88 20.84 24.70
CA PRO A 226 18.64 19.59 24.69
C PRO A 226 17.79 18.35 24.38
N PHE A 227 16.53 18.30 24.82
CA PHE A 227 15.62 17.20 24.49
C PHE A 227 15.23 17.18 23.02
N TYR A 228 15.12 18.35 22.39
CA TYR A 228 14.92 18.44 20.94
C TYR A 228 16.15 17.90 20.20
N GLU A 229 17.35 18.33 20.56
CA GLU A 229 18.60 17.93 19.90
C GLU A 229 18.82 16.41 20.01
N GLU A 230 18.46 15.80 21.13
CA GLU A 230 18.56 14.36 21.35
C GLU A 230 17.58 13.56 20.46
N SER A 231 16.40 14.11 20.19
CA SER A 231 15.30 13.40 19.54
C SER A 231 14.93 13.88 18.13
N ALA A 232 15.53 14.97 17.62
CA ALA A 232 15.13 15.61 16.36
C ALA A 232 15.17 14.67 15.14
N ASN A 233 16.07 13.69 15.13
CA ASN A 233 16.23 12.73 14.04
C ASN A 233 15.52 11.39 14.30
N LEU A 234 14.80 11.27 15.41
CA LEU A 234 14.06 10.07 15.78
C LEU A 234 12.55 10.29 15.58
N PRO A 235 11.79 9.25 15.21
CA PRO A 235 10.33 9.37 15.16
C PRO A 235 9.76 9.75 16.51
N ALA A 236 9.12 10.90 16.63
CA ALA A 236 8.59 11.38 17.90
C ALA A 236 7.23 10.74 18.24
N ILE A 237 6.43 10.52 17.23
CA ILE A 237 5.10 9.89 17.31
C ILE A 237 4.93 8.87 16.20
N TYR A 238 3.91 8.03 16.31
CA TYR A 238 3.38 7.29 15.19
C TYR A 238 1.92 7.68 14.92
N ILE A 239 1.49 7.58 13.66
CA ILE A 239 0.12 7.74 13.20
C ILE A 239 -0.25 6.52 12.37
N LEU A 240 -1.15 5.68 12.87
CA LEU A 240 -1.67 4.54 12.16
C LEU A 240 -3.05 4.89 11.58
N GLN A 241 -3.21 4.70 10.29
CA GLN A 241 -4.52 4.68 9.65
C GLN A 241 -4.91 3.23 9.40
N LEU A 242 -6.01 2.82 10.02
CA LEU A 242 -6.57 1.49 9.84
C LEU A 242 -7.99 1.59 9.26
N GLN A 243 -8.40 0.55 8.57
CA GLN A 243 -9.76 0.40 8.08
C GLN A 243 -10.36 -0.90 8.62
N LYS A 244 -11.57 -0.82 9.17
CA LYS A 244 -12.30 -2.04 9.49
C LYS A 244 -12.52 -2.82 8.21
N ARG A 245 -12.01 -4.05 8.17
CA ARG A 245 -12.35 -4.95 7.07
C ARG A 245 -13.87 -4.93 6.96
N SER A 246 -14.35 -4.59 5.75
CA SER A 246 -15.72 -4.99 5.46
C SER A 246 -15.77 -6.46 5.79
N PRO A 247 -16.71 -6.96 6.61
CA PRO A 247 -16.93 -8.37 6.59
C PRO A 247 -16.96 -8.69 5.09
N VAL A 248 -16.21 -9.70 4.64
CA VAL A 248 -16.72 -10.46 3.50
C VAL A 248 -18.11 -10.78 3.99
N THR A 249 -19.08 -9.99 3.56
CA THR A 249 -20.42 -10.03 4.07
C THR A 249 -20.81 -11.49 3.92
N LYS A 250 -21.06 -12.21 5.03
CA LYS A 250 -22.21 -13.08 4.98
C LYS A 250 -23.33 -12.10 4.68
N LEU A 251 -23.52 -11.81 3.40
CA LEU A 251 -24.71 -11.15 2.93
C LEU A 251 -25.82 -11.99 3.50
N SER A 252 -26.52 -11.39 4.45
CA SER A 252 -27.83 -11.86 4.88
C SER A 252 -28.59 -12.20 3.61
N ASP A 253 -29.09 -13.41 3.54
CA ASP A 253 -29.87 -14.01 2.46
C ASP A 253 -30.99 -13.07 1.98
N ALA A 254 -30.66 -12.06 1.20
CA ALA A 254 -31.56 -11.32 0.32
C ALA A 254 -30.68 -10.49 -0.64
N SER A 255 -30.36 -11.06 -1.82
CA SER A 255 -29.92 -10.40 -3.05
C SER A 255 -28.43 -10.23 -3.41
N GLU A 256 -27.46 -10.90 -2.74
CA GLU A 256 -26.24 -11.27 -3.47
C GLU A 256 -26.12 -12.78 -3.46
N SER A 257 -26.64 -13.38 -4.52
CA SER A 257 -26.35 -14.75 -4.90
C SER A 257 -24.83 -14.92 -4.83
N SER A 258 -24.34 -15.93 -4.12
CA SER A 258 -22.97 -16.39 -4.18
C SER A 258 -22.71 -16.72 -5.66
N HIS A 259 -22.20 -15.75 -6.43
CA HIS A 259 -21.92 -15.94 -7.83
C HIS A 259 -20.76 -16.93 -7.95
N ALA A 260 -21.10 -18.20 -8.03
CA ALA A 260 -20.18 -19.21 -8.47
C ALA A 260 -20.03 -19.02 -9.98
N LEU A 261 -18.81 -18.66 -10.41
CA LEU A 261 -18.48 -18.48 -11.82
C LEU A 261 -17.84 -19.76 -12.32
N ARG A 262 -18.29 -20.22 -13.50
CA ARG A 262 -17.71 -21.33 -14.22
C ARG A 262 -17.16 -20.84 -15.55
N LEU A 263 -15.87 -21.11 -15.78
CA LEU A 263 -15.24 -20.90 -17.08
C LEU A 263 -15.16 -22.25 -17.80
N SER A 264 -15.63 -22.33 -19.02
CA SER A 264 -15.72 -23.58 -19.77
C SER A 264 -15.19 -23.44 -21.20
N GLY A 265 -14.76 -24.56 -21.77
CA GLY A 265 -14.35 -24.65 -23.18
C GLY A 265 -12.93 -24.18 -23.48
N ALA A 266 -12.18 -23.66 -22.52
CA ALA A 266 -10.82 -23.19 -22.72
C ALA A 266 -9.78 -24.25 -22.33
N ARG A 267 -8.59 -24.16 -22.95
CA ARG A 267 -7.37 -24.69 -22.36
C ARG A 267 -6.86 -23.74 -21.27
N TYR A 268 -6.12 -24.23 -20.29
CA TYR A 268 -5.53 -23.37 -19.27
C TYR A 268 -4.13 -23.83 -18.88
N ALA A 269 -3.28 -22.83 -18.52
CA ALA A 269 -1.89 -23.04 -18.16
C ALA A 269 -1.77 -23.67 -16.77
N LEU A 270 -0.99 -24.75 -16.67
CA LEU A 270 -0.50 -25.32 -15.40
C LEU A 270 0.93 -24.88 -15.09
N GLY A 271 1.62 -24.35 -16.09
CA GLY A 271 3.01 -23.86 -16.04
C GLY A 271 3.39 -23.31 -17.40
N PRO A 272 4.68 -22.96 -17.59
CA PRO A 272 5.16 -22.34 -18.83
C PRO A 272 4.95 -23.20 -20.08
N SER A 273 5.12 -24.53 -19.95
CA SER A 273 5.05 -25.48 -21.08
C SER A 273 3.88 -26.46 -20.98
N SER A 274 3.09 -26.41 -19.88
CA SER A 274 2.03 -27.39 -19.64
C SER A 274 0.66 -26.75 -19.63
N VAL A 275 -0.27 -27.39 -20.36
CA VAL A 275 -1.67 -26.99 -20.45
C VAL A 275 -2.57 -28.19 -20.18
N THR A 276 -3.78 -27.90 -19.76
CA THR A 276 -4.86 -28.88 -19.66
C THR A 276 -6.19 -28.27 -20.12
N GLU A 277 -7.20 -29.10 -20.31
CA GLU A 277 -8.55 -28.68 -20.70
C GLU A 277 -9.54 -29.05 -19.60
N GLY A 278 -10.55 -28.23 -19.43
CA GLY A 278 -11.63 -28.48 -18.49
C GLY A 278 -12.19 -27.21 -17.89
N PRO A 279 -13.32 -27.30 -17.19
CA PRO A 279 -13.89 -26.14 -16.55
C PRO A 279 -13.08 -25.72 -15.31
N ILE A 280 -12.97 -24.40 -15.15
CA ILE A 280 -12.48 -23.77 -13.93
C ILE A 280 -13.69 -23.29 -13.14
N GLU A 281 -13.81 -23.72 -11.89
CA GLU A 281 -14.84 -23.24 -10.98
C GLU A 281 -14.25 -22.22 -10.01
N ILE A 282 -14.89 -21.06 -9.92
CA ILE A 282 -14.52 -19.95 -9.06
C ILE A 282 -15.64 -19.72 -8.05
N GLU A 283 -15.29 -19.67 -6.79
CA GLU A 283 -16.20 -19.38 -5.68
C GLU A 283 -15.54 -18.42 -4.70
N ARG A 284 -16.26 -17.37 -4.30
CA ARG A 284 -15.76 -16.34 -3.37
C ARG A 284 -14.39 -15.78 -3.75
N GLY A 285 -14.18 -15.55 -5.04
CA GLY A 285 -12.95 -14.97 -5.57
C GLY A 285 -11.74 -15.90 -5.67
N HIS A 286 -11.90 -17.20 -5.37
CA HIS A 286 -10.84 -18.20 -5.44
C HIS A 286 -11.19 -19.31 -6.41
N ILE A 287 -10.18 -19.91 -7.01
CA ILE A 287 -10.32 -21.12 -7.83
C ILE A 287 -10.67 -22.28 -6.88
N ARG A 288 -11.88 -22.79 -6.99
CA ARG A 288 -12.34 -23.93 -6.17
C ARG A 288 -11.83 -25.25 -6.73
N SER A 289 -11.94 -25.45 -8.03
CA SER A 289 -11.53 -26.68 -8.70
C SER A 289 -11.08 -26.41 -10.13
N LEU A 290 -10.16 -27.26 -10.58
CA LEU A 290 -9.73 -27.42 -11.96
C LEU A 290 -10.08 -28.87 -12.35
N LEU A 291 -11.13 -29.05 -13.15
CA LEU A 291 -11.61 -30.38 -13.50
C LEU A 291 -10.99 -30.82 -14.83
N ALA A 292 -10.08 -31.77 -14.80
CA ALA A 292 -9.61 -32.45 -16.00
C ALA A 292 -10.62 -33.53 -16.39
N LYS A 293 -11.40 -33.25 -17.44
CA LYS A 293 -12.39 -34.12 -18.10
C LYS A 293 -13.65 -34.56 -17.31
N TRP A 294 -14.80 -34.43 -17.98
CA TRP A 294 -16.17 -34.78 -17.67
C TRP A 294 -16.42 -36.32 -17.61
N PRO A 295 -17.52 -36.80 -16.93
CA PRO A 295 -18.42 -36.18 -15.96
C PRO A 295 -18.42 -36.94 -14.60
N ILE A 296 -18.59 -36.25 -13.51
CA ILE A 296 -19.14 -36.89 -12.29
C ILE A 296 -20.65 -36.62 -12.32
N THR A 297 -21.42 -37.65 -12.69
CA THR A 297 -22.86 -37.70 -12.50
C THR A 297 -23.12 -37.82 -10.98
N GLY A 298 -23.84 -36.86 -10.39
CA GLY A 298 -24.47 -37.07 -9.10
C GLY A 298 -24.35 -36.02 -8.01
N GLU A 299 -23.96 -34.77 -8.29
CA GLU A 299 -24.12 -33.73 -7.27
C GLU A 299 -25.27 -32.78 -7.62
N THR A 300 -26.30 -32.80 -6.80
CA THR A 300 -27.41 -31.85 -6.77
C THR A 300 -26.85 -30.45 -6.44
N GLN A 301 -26.75 -29.60 -7.46
CA GLN A 301 -26.25 -28.23 -7.31
C GLN A 301 -27.39 -27.33 -6.84
N THR A 302 -27.37 -26.92 -5.61
CA THR A 302 -28.16 -25.81 -5.09
C THR A 302 -27.38 -24.50 -5.30
N GLY A 303 -27.70 -23.77 -6.40
CA GLY A 303 -27.15 -22.45 -6.69
C GLY A 303 -27.01 -22.18 -8.19
N ARG A 304 -27.49 -21.03 -8.66
CA ARG A 304 -27.38 -20.62 -10.08
C ARG A 304 -25.94 -20.22 -10.36
N LYS A 305 -25.15 -21.09 -11.03
CA LYS A 305 -23.78 -20.78 -11.47
C LYS A 305 -23.84 -19.97 -12.77
N GLU A 306 -23.15 -18.84 -12.81
CA GLU A 306 -22.92 -18.12 -14.05
C GLU A 306 -21.80 -18.80 -14.84
N THR A 307 -22.00 -19.00 -16.13
CA THR A 307 -21.02 -19.67 -16.99
C THR A 307 -20.56 -18.74 -18.09
N ILE A 308 -19.24 -18.64 -18.27
CA ILE A 308 -18.63 -17.99 -19.44
C ILE A 308 -18.06 -19.08 -20.33
N ASN A 309 -18.51 -19.12 -21.58
CA ASN A 309 -17.94 -20.01 -22.60
C ASN A 309 -16.71 -19.35 -23.21
N LEU A 310 -15.55 -20.00 -23.08
CA LEU A 310 -14.26 -19.54 -23.56
C LEU A 310 -13.63 -20.52 -24.55
N SER A 311 -14.48 -21.19 -25.36
CA SER A 311 -14.00 -22.03 -26.45
C SER A 311 -13.20 -21.22 -27.47
N GLY A 312 -12.01 -21.70 -27.81
CA GLY A 312 -11.06 -21.01 -28.67
C GLY A 312 -10.10 -20.07 -27.94
N TYR A 313 -10.14 -20.07 -26.60
CA TYR A 313 -9.22 -19.28 -25.74
C TYR A 313 -8.32 -20.20 -24.92
N ILE A 314 -7.14 -19.67 -24.58
CA ILE A 314 -6.28 -20.20 -23.51
C ILE A 314 -6.35 -19.27 -22.31
N LEU A 315 -6.48 -19.85 -21.12
CA LEU A 315 -6.45 -19.14 -19.86
C LEU A 315 -5.05 -19.16 -19.28
N LEU A 316 -4.54 -17.98 -18.96
CA LEU A 316 -3.23 -17.78 -18.32
C LEU A 316 -3.45 -17.17 -16.93
N PRO A 317 -2.52 -17.35 -15.98
CA PRO A 317 -2.52 -16.54 -14.77
C PRO A 317 -2.52 -15.07 -15.12
N GLY A 318 -3.21 -14.24 -14.33
CA GLY A 318 -3.10 -12.80 -14.42
C GLY A 318 -1.65 -12.36 -14.24
N LEU A 319 -1.17 -11.47 -15.12
CA LEU A 319 0.22 -11.02 -15.10
C LEU A 319 0.50 -10.16 -13.87
N ILE A 320 1.75 -10.19 -13.42
CA ILE A 320 2.24 -9.41 -12.27
C ILE A 320 3.31 -8.45 -12.75
N ASN A 321 3.06 -7.15 -12.60
CA ASN A 321 4.00 -6.09 -12.88
C ASN A 321 4.81 -5.77 -11.62
N ALA A 322 6.08 -6.17 -11.60
CA ALA A 322 6.90 -6.08 -10.40
C ALA A 322 7.37 -4.66 -10.08
N HIS A 323 7.22 -3.70 -11.00
CA HIS A 323 7.59 -2.30 -10.80
C HIS A 323 6.85 -1.37 -11.76
N ASP A 324 6.18 -0.35 -11.21
CA ASP A 324 5.45 0.66 -11.96
C ASP A 324 5.28 1.95 -11.13
N HIS A 325 5.18 3.08 -11.80
CA HIS A 325 4.78 4.37 -11.24
C HIS A 325 3.43 4.80 -11.83
N LEU A 326 2.33 4.25 -11.31
CA LEU A 326 0.96 4.37 -11.85
C LEU A 326 0.53 5.82 -12.16
N GLU A 327 0.98 6.79 -11.37
CA GLU A 327 0.58 8.19 -11.50
C GLU A 327 1.11 8.89 -12.76
N PHE A 328 2.03 8.26 -13.50
CA PHE A 328 2.59 8.82 -14.73
C PHE A 328 2.00 8.24 -16.01
N ALA A 329 0.95 7.42 -15.94
CA ALA A 329 0.36 6.74 -17.09
C ALA A 329 -0.11 7.66 -18.23
N LEU A 330 -0.45 8.90 -17.93
CA LEU A 330 -0.87 9.91 -18.91
C LEU A 330 0.29 10.77 -19.45
N PHE A 331 1.51 10.58 -18.93
CA PHE A 331 2.65 11.38 -19.39
C PHE A 331 3.23 10.81 -20.68
N PRO A 332 3.75 11.66 -21.56
CA PRO A 332 4.60 11.21 -22.66
C PRO A 332 6.00 10.84 -22.14
N ASN A 333 6.80 10.22 -22.99
CA ASN A 333 8.24 10.12 -22.73
C ASN A 333 8.85 11.52 -22.57
N LEU A 334 9.74 11.68 -21.60
CA LEU A 334 10.41 12.94 -21.31
C LEU A 334 11.94 12.76 -21.31
N GLY A 335 12.61 13.65 -22.04
CA GLY A 335 14.07 13.67 -22.21
C GLY A 335 14.53 13.10 -23.55
N VAL A 336 15.81 13.30 -23.85
CA VAL A 336 16.47 12.84 -25.07
C VAL A 336 17.84 12.29 -24.69
N GLY A 337 17.90 11.00 -24.36
CA GLY A 337 19.15 10.32 -23.96
C GLY A 337 20.25 10.35 -25.06
N PRO A 338 21.39 9.67 -24.85
CA PRO A 338 21.72 8.90 -23.66
C PRO A 338 22.20 9.76 -22.49
N TYR A 339 21.79 9.36 -21.27
CA TYR A 339 22.25 9.95 -20.01
C TYR A 339 23.31 9.06 -19.37
N LEU A 340 24.08 9.62 -18.43
CA LEU A 340 25.03 8.82 -17.63
C LEU A 340 24.32 8.05 -16.51
N ASN A 341 23.28 8.67 -15.92
CA ASN A 341 22.50 8.08 -14.84
C ASN A 341 21.11 8.75 -14.72
N SER A 342 20.19 8.15 -13.99
CA SER A 342 18.82 8.66 -13.79
C SER A 342 18.77 10.03 -13.09
N THR A 343 19.77 10.38 -12.28
CA THR A 343 19.85 11.70 -11.64
C THR A 343 20.07 12.80 -12.65
N GLU A 344 20.87 12.56 -13.71
CA GLU A 344 21.09 13.51 -14.80
C GLU A 344 19.81 13.71 -15.60
N TRP A 345 19.13 12.63 -15.98
CA TRP A 345 17.83 12.67 -16.63
C TRP A 345 16.80 13.47 -15.80
N ALA A 346 16.66 13.18 -14.52
CA ALA A 346 15.70 13.85 -13.65
C ALA A 346 15.92 15.37 -13.59
N ARG A 347 17.19 15.82 -13.52
CA ARG A 347 17.52 17.25 -13.54
C ARG A 347 17.16 17.88 -14.88
N GLU A 348 17.44 17.20 -15.98
CA GLU A 348 17.15 17.72 -17.31
C GLU A 348 15.66 17.90 -17.54
N ILE A 349 14.83 16.87 -17.30
CA ILE A 349 13.40 16.97 -17.57
C ILE A 349 12.69 18.02 -16.72
N HIS A 350 13.14 18.24 -15.49
CA HIS A 350 12.58 19.30 -14.64
C HIS A 350 12.94 20.70 -15.17
N ARG A 351 14.05 20.84 -15.89
CA ARG A 351 14.46 22.11 -16.52
C ARG A 351 13.79 22.30 -17.88
N THR A 352 13.80 21.29 -18.75
CA THR A 352 13.40 21.40 -20.16
C THR A 352 11.92 21.10 -20.38
N HIS A 353 11.30 20.26 -19.55
CA HIS A 353 9.91 19.82 -19.66
C HIS A 353 9.01 20.29 -18.50
N ALA A 354 9.44 21.33 -17.75
CA ALA A 354 8.71 21.83 -16.59
C ALA A 354 7.24 22.16 -16.89
N ALA A 355 6.94 22.75 -18.06
CA ALA A 355 5.58 23.09 -18.49
C ALA A 355 4.72 21.84 -18.73
N THR A 356 5.28 20.83 -19.40
CA THR A 356 4.60 19.53 -19.63
C THR A 356 4.31 18.84 -18.32
N ILE A 357 5.31 18.76 -17.42
CA ILE A 357 5.16 18.16 -16.09
C ILE A 357 4.07 18.90 -15.29
N ALA A 358 4.10 20.24 -15.27
CA ALA A 358 3.12 21.04 -14.56
C ALA A 358 1.70 20.85 -15.13
N SER A 359 1.56 20.75 -16.46
CA SER A 359 0.26 20.50 -17.11
C SER A 359 -0.30 19.15 -16.70
N HIS A 360 0.46 18.07 -16.78
CA HIS A 360 0.01 16.72 -16.43
C HIS A 360 -0.29 16.59 -14.93
N ARG A 361 0.47 17.26 -14.08
CA ARG A 361 0.21 17.30 -12.63
C ARG A 361 -1.09 18.02 -12.24
N LYS A 362 -1.68 18.86 -13.11
CA LYS A 362 -3.00 19.47 -12.89
C LYS A 362 -4.14 18.46 -13.00
N VAL A 363 -3.95 17.33 -13.67
CA VAL A 363 -4.89 16.21 -13.60
C VAL A 363 -4.86 15.63 -12.17
N PRO A 364 -6.01 15.49 -11.49
CA PRO A 364 -6.04 14.99 -10.10
C PRO A 364 -5.24 13.70 -9.93
N LYS A 365 -4.48 13.57 -8.84
CA LYS A 365 -3.64 12.38 -8.59
C LYS A 365 -4.45 11.09 -8.64
N GLN A 366 -5.65 11.08 -8.05
CA GLN A 366 -6.55 9.93 -8.07
C GLN A 366 -6.90 9.50 -9.51
N THR A 367 -7.19 10.47 -10.38
CA THR A 367 -7.47 10.21 -11.80
C THR A 367 -6.25 9.61 -12.50
N ARG A 368 -5.06 10.15 -12.25
CA ARG A 368 -3.80 9.65 -12.83
C ARG A 368 -3.50 8.22 -12.37
N LEU A 369 -3.70 7.92 -11.08
CA LEU A 369 -3.53 6.57 -10.52
C LEU A 369 -4.49 5.57 -11.17
N ARG A 370 -5.77 5.92 -11.36
CA ARG A 370 -6.74 5.05 -12.06
C ARG A 370 -6.38 4.81 -13.52
N TRP A 371 -5.83 5.81 -14.22
CA TRP A 371 -5.31 5.61 -15.56
C TRP A 371 -4.09 4.67 -15.58
N GLY A 372 -3.23 4.72 -14.56
CA GLY A 372 -2.15 3.75 -14.38
C GLY A 372 -2.66 2.32 -14.15
N ALA A 373 -3.71 2.17 -13.37
CA ALA A 373 -4.36 0.88 -13.19
C ALA A 373 -5.01 0.37 -14.49
N ILE A 374 -5.65 1.26 -15.27
CA ILE A 374 -6.23 0.91 -16.58
C ILE A 374 -5.12 0.50 -17.56
N ARG A 375 -3.97 1.19 -17.59
CA ARG A 375 -2.80 0.79 -18.39
C ARG A 375 -2.40 -0.66 -18.11
N ASN A 376 -2.29 -1.01 -16.85
CA ASN A 376 -1.95 -2.37 -16.41
C ASN A 376 -3.06 -3.38 -16.77
N LEU A 377 -4.32 -3.02 -16.55
CA LEU A 377 -5.45 -3.90 -16.86
C LEU A 377 -5.54 -4.23 -18.35
N LEU A 378 -5.29 -3.24 -19.23
CA LEU A 378 -5.33 -3.40 -20.68
C LEU A 378 -4.30 -4.41 -21.20
N CYS A 379 -3.18 -4.57 -20.53
CA CYS A 379 -2.13 -5.55 -20.89
C CYS A 379 -2.20 -6.84 -20.05
N GLY A 380 -3.33 -7.11 -19.37
CA GLY A 380 -3.57 -8.37 -18.66
C GLY A 380 -2.92 -8.44 -17.28
N VAL A 381 -2.37 -7.34 -16.76
CA VAL A 381 -1.83 -7.26 -15.41
C VAL A 381 -2.96 -7.22 -14.40
N THR A 382 -2.91 -8.11 -13.42
CA THR A 382 -3.86 -8.17 -12.31
C THR A 382 -3.27 -7.66 -10.99
N THR A 383 -1.95 -7.71 -10.85
CA THR A 383 -1.24 -7.25 -9.64
C THR A 383 -0.04 -6.39 -10.01
N VAL A 384 0.13 -5.24 -9.35
CA VAL A 384 1.20 -4.29 -9.61
C VAL A 384 1.91 -3.86 -8.32
N CYS A 385 3.24 -3.76 -8.37
CA CYS A 385 4.04 -3.09 -7.35
C CYS A 385 4.22 -1.63 -7.73
N HIS A 386 3.48 -0.75 -7.08
CA HIS A 386 3.54 0.70 -7.29
C HIS A 386 4.64 1.32 -6.43
N HIS A 387 5.70 1.84 -7.05
CA HIS A 387 6.90 2.34 -6.35
C HIS A 387 6.82 3.85 -6.05
N ASN A 388 5.76 4.24 -5.33
CA ASN A 388 5.56 5.58 -4.77
C ASN A 388 4.68 5.46 -3.52
N PRO A 389 4.52 6.53 -2.71
CA PRO A 389 3.71 6.47 -1.50
C PRO A 389 2.32 5.91 -1.73
N LEU A 390 1.96 4.89 -0.95
CA LEU A 390 0.64 4.29 -0.99
C LEU A 390 -0.41 5.35 -0.63
N SER A 391 -1.45 5.46 -1.46
CA SER A 391 -2.60 6.32 -1.22
C SER A 391 -3.87 5.50 -1.04
N ARG A 392 -4.89 6.08 -0.42
CA ARG A 392 -6.20 5.43 -0.20
C ARG A 392 -6.81 4.92 -1.52
N GLU A 393 -6.60 5.63 -2.61
CA GLU A 393 -7.11 5.26 -3.94
C GLU A 393 -6.60 3.89 -4.39
N LEU A 394 -5.33 3.60 -4.14
CA LEU A 394 -4.67 2.37 -4.59
C LEU A 394 -5.21 1.09 -3.92
N VAL A 395 -5.84 1.24 -2.76
CA VAL A 395 -6.43 0.12 -1.99
C VAL A 395 -7.95 0.15 -1.97
N ALA A 396 -8.57 1.01 -2.79
CA ALA A 396 -10.02 1.07 -2.92
C ALA A 396 -10.56 -0.22 -3.54
N ALA A 397 -11.73 -0.68 -3.06
CA ALA A 397 -12.32 -1.95 -3.49
C ALA A 397 -12.72 -1.97 -4.99
N ASP A 398 -12.90 -0.79 -5.59
CA ASP A 398 -13.21 -0.58 -7.00
C ASP A 398 -11.98 -0.19 -7.85
N PHE A 399 -10.76 -0.27 -7.29
CA PHE A 399 -9.56 0.01 -8.05
C PHE A 399 -9.32 -1.09 -9.10
N PRO A 400 -9.00 -0.75 -10.36
CA PRO A 400 -9.06 -1.69 -11.48
C PRO A 400 -8.12 -2.89 -11.40
N VAL A 401 -6.99 -2.78 -10.70
CA VAL A 401 -6.01 -3.86 -10.46
C VAL A 401 -5.66 -3.96 -8.98
N ARG A 402 -5.09 -5.08 -8.56
CA ARG A 402 -4.53 -5.19 -7.20
C ARG A 402 -3.20 -4.46 -7.11
N VAL A 403 -3.03 -3.64 -6.08
CA VAL A 403 -1.76 -2.98 -5.79
C VAL A 403 -1.12 -3.66 -4.57
N LEU A 404 0.18 -3.91 -4.62
CA LEU A 404 0.93 -4.38 -3.46
C LEU A 404 0.86 -3.33 -2.36
N ALA A 405 0.15 -3.65 -1.28
CA ALA A 405 -0.13 -2.70 -0.20
C ALA A 405 0.87 -2.77 0.96
N ARG A 406 1.64 -3.86 1.07
CA ARG A 406 2.56 -4.10 2.18
C ARG A 406 3.95 -4.42 1.64
N PHE A 407 4.83 -3.44 1.68
CA PHE A 407 6.24 -3.55 1.35
C PHE A 407 6.99 -2.33 1.87
N GLY A 408 8.29 -2.46 2.11
CA GLY A 408 9.17 -1.33 2.33
C GLY A 408 9.68 -0.79 1.00
N TRP A 409 9.98 0.48 0.95
CA TRP A 409 10.55 1.07 -0.26
C TRP A 409 11.35 2.34 0.05
N ALA A 410 12.29 2.61 -0.82
CA ALA A 410 12.96 3.89 -0.92
C ALA A 410 13.15 4.23 -2.41
N HIS A 411 13.23 5.50 -2.76
CA HIS A 411 13.44 5.84 -4.16
C HIS A 411 14.79 5.28 -4.65
N SER A 412 15.89 5.79 -4.15
CA SER A 412 17.24 5.34 -4.46
C SER A 412 18.22 5.85 -3.42
N LEU A 413 19.45 5.33 -3.41
CA LEU A 413 20.51 5.80 -2.51
C LEU A 413 20.79 7.32 -2.68
N ALA A 414 20.68 7.83 -3.90
CA ALA A 414 20.96 9.22 -4.21
C ALA A 414 19.81 10.20 -3.86
N MET A 415 18.56 9.73 -3.85
CA MET A 415 17.37 10.60 -3.78
C MET A 415 16.56 10.45 -2.49
N ASP A 416 16.78 9.39 -1.71
CA ASP A 416 16.01 9.15 -0.47
C ASP A 416 16.91 9.18 0.76
N PRO A 417 16.90 10.28 1.52
CA PRO A 417 17.71 10.37 2.74
C PRO A 417 17.25 9.41 3.85
N ASN A 418 16.03 8.89 3.76
CA ASN A 418 15.46 7.97 4.74
C ASN A 418 15.60 6.48 4.35
N LEU A 419 16.40 6.16 3.34
CA LEU A 419 16.53 4.81 2.80
C LEU A 419 16.86 3.77 3.89
N LEU A 420 17.86 4.03 4.74
CA LEU A 420 18.23 3.14 5.85
C LEU A 420 17.08 2.97 6.84
N HIS A 421 16.48 4.08 7.25
CA HIS A 421 15.33 4.07 8.15
C HIS A 421 14.17 3.23 7.57
N ASN A 422 13.83 3.44 6.30
CA ASN A 422 12.77 2.69 5.64
C ASN A 422 13.08 1.20 5.55
N PHE A 423 14.34 0.84 5.32
CA PHE A 423 14.78 -0.56 5.30
C PHE A 423 14.68 -1.23 6.66
N ASP A 424 15.19 -0.59 7.72
CA ASP A 424 15.19 -1.09 9.09
C ASP A 424 13.76 -1.29 9.62
N HIS A 425 12.82 -0.41 9.22
CA HIS A 425 11.41 -0.49 9.61
C HIS A 425 10.57 -1.40 8.70
N THR A 426 11.17 -1.98 7.67
CA THR A 426 10.48 -2.96 6.83
C THR A 426 10.51 -4.33 7.51
N PRO A 427 9.34 -4.92 7.86
CA PRO A 427 9.27 -6.23 8.47
C PRO A 427 10.04 -7.29 7.66
N PRO A 428 10.75 -8.24 8.30
CA PRO A 428 11.58 -9.24 7.62
C PRO A 428 10.82 -10.13 6.61
N ASN A 429 9.51 -10.24 6.77
CA ASN A 429 8.64 -11.03 5.89
C ASN A 429 8.05 -10.23 4.72
N LEU A 430 8.42 -8.97 4.54
CA LEU A 430 7.99 -8.11 3.43
C LEU A 430 9.16 -7.79 2.49
N PRO A 431 8.92 -7.54 1.20
CA PRO A 431 9.97 -7.08 0.29
C PRO A 431 10.32 -5.61 0.57
N PHE A 432 11.57 -5.24 0.29
CA PHE A 432 12.03 -3.85 0.27
C PHE A 432 12.49 -3.49 -1.14
N VAL A 433 11.85 -2.51 -1.78
CA VAL A 433 12.05 -2.14 -3.18
C VAL A 433 12.84 -0.85 -3.29
N VAL A 434 13.88 -0.82 -4.12
CA VAL A 434 14.75 0.36 -4.28
C VAL A 434 15.38 0.39 -5.69
N HIS A 435 15.40 1.58 -6.35
CA HIS A 435 16.16 1.77 -7.58
C HIS A 435 17.67 1.73 -7.27
N ALA A 436 18.40 0.98 -8.05
CA ALA A 436 19.86 0.89 -7.91
C ALA A 436 20.55 0.55 -9.21
N ALA A 437 21.78 1.03 -9.35
CA ALA A 437 22.61 0.84 -10.52
C ALA A 437 21.89 1.27 -11.83
N GLU A 438 21.12 2.36 -11.75
CA GLU A 438 20.36 2.93 -12.85
C GLU A 438 21.21 3.96 -13.61
N GLY A 439 22.09 3.45 -14.47
CA GLY A 439 23.03 4.26 -15.26
C GLY A 439 24.13 3.43 -15.89
N VAL A 440 25.06 4.11 -16.58
CA VAL A 440 26.21 3.51 -17.28
C VAL A 440 27.53 4.02 -16.72
N ASP A 441 27.52 4.88 -15.71
CA ASP A 441 28.70 5.46 -15.10
C ASP A 441 29.24 4.65 -13.91
N ALA A 442 30.45 5.01 -13.47
CA ALA A 442 31.12 4.35 -12.36
C ALA A 442 30.37 4.57 -11.02
N LYS A 443 29.64 5.68 -10.88
CA LYS A 443 28.84 5.96 -9.68
C LYS A 443 27.67 4.98 -9.56
N SER A 444 26.92 4.77 -10.64
CA SER A 444 25.84 3.78 -10.69
C SER A 444 26.35 2.36 -10.44
N ALA A 445 27.54 2.01 -10.99
CA ALA A 445 28.15 0.70 -10.74
C ALA A 445 28.60 0.50 -9.28
N GLN A 446 28.90 1.57 -8.56
CA GLN A 446 29.33 1.52 -7.16
C GLN A 446 28.15 1.36 -6.18
N GLU A 447 26.93 1.76 -6.55
CA GLU A 447 25.76 1.78 -5.66
C GLU A 447 25.47 0.43 -4.99
N ILE A 448 25.68 -0.69 -5.69
CA ILE A 448 25.45 -2.03 -5.13
C ILE A 448 26.39 -2.32 -3.96
N PHE A 449 27.65 -1.91 -4.08
CA PHE A 449 28.63 -2.09 -3.00
C PHE A 449 28.37 -1.12 -1.84
N ASP A 450 27.78 0.04 -2.13
CA ASP A 450 27.38 1.01 -1.10
C ASP A 450 26.17 0.49 -0.33
N LEU A 451 25.15 -0.07 -1.01
CA LEU A 451 24.02 -0.73 -0.38
C LEU A 451 24.43 -1.93 0.48
N ASP A 452 25.42 -2.71 0.04
CA ASP A 452 25.96 -3.82 0.84
C ASP A 452 26.68 -3.34 2.11
N ARG A 453 27.47 -2.26 2.02
CA ARG A 453 28.11 -1.64 3.20
C ARG A 453 27.13 -1.08 4.19
N LEU A 454 25.97 -0.66 3.74
CA LEU A 454 24.85 -0.19 4.56
C LEU A 454 23.97 -1.34 5.07
N GLU A 455 24.35 -2.60 4.80
CA GLU A 455 23.62 -3.81 5.18
C GLU A 455 22.17 -3.86 4.62
N ILE A 456 21.89 -3.17 3.50
CA ILE A 456 20.58 -3.12 2.85
C ILE A 456 20.38 -4.29 1.89
N LEU A 457 21.44 -4.95 1.42
CA LEU A 457 21.31 -6.13 0.56
C LEU A 457 21.05 -7.39 1.38
N ASP A 458 19.83 -7.87 1.36
CA ASP A 458 19.43 -9.16 1.92
C ASP A 458 18.34 -9.83 1.05
N GLU A 459 17.77 -10.92 1.52
CA GLU A 459 16.71 -11.68 0.82
C GLU A 459 15.36 -10.94 0.71
N ARG A 460 15.19 -9.78 1.36
CA ARG A 460 14.02 -8.90 1.23
C ARG A 460 14.22 -7.90 0.11
N THR A 461 15.48 -7.60 -0.22
CA THR A 461 15.82 -6.50 -1.13
C THR A 461 15.49 -6.85 -2.56
N VAL A 462 14.72 -5.95 -3.17
CA VAL A 462 14.31 -6.01 -4.58
C VAL A 462 14.85 -4.76 -5.25
N LEU A 463 15.95 -4.92 -5.99
CA LEU A 463 16.56 -3.84 -6.75
C LEU A 463 15.80 -3.60 -8.04
N VAL A 464 15.75 -2.36 -8.51
CA VAL A 464 15.14 -2.01 -9.80
C VAL A 464 16.19 -1.44 -10.75
N HIS A 465 16.08 -1.75 -12.03
CA HIS A 465 16.95 -1.45 -13.18
C HIS A 465 18.24 -2.27 -13.25
N GLY A 466 19.21 -2.07 -12.36
CA GLY A 466 20.43 -2.84 -12.31
C GLY A 466 21.33 -2.75 -13.55
N LEU A 467 21.20 -1.71 -14.38
CA LEU A 467 21.91 -1.62 -15.66
C LEU A 467 23.44 -1.62 -15.50
N ALA A 468 23.96 -0.96 -14.47
CA ALA A 468 25.40 -0.88 -14.20
C ALA A 468 25.99 -2.12 -13.48
N LEU A 469 25.20 -3.22 -13.34
CA LEU A 469 25.68 -4.45 -12.70
C LEU A 469 26.83 -5.09 -13.49
N ASN A 470 27.93 -5.34 -12.81
CA ASN A 470 29.04 -6.15 -13.32
C ASN A 470 29.09 -7.52 -12.61
N HIS A 471 29.96 -8.40 -13.06
CA HIS A 471 30.09 -9.77 -12.51
C HIS A 471 30.33 -9.80 -10.98
N LYS A 472 31.06 -8.83 -10.42
CA LYS A 472 31.30 -8.77 -8.97
C LYS A 472 30.01 -8.37 -8.21
N ALA A 473 29.30 -7.36 -8.72
CA ALA A 473 28.03 -6.93 -8.17
C ALA A 473 26.96 -8.04 -8.26
N ILE A 474 26.91 -8.77 -9.38
CA ILE A 474 26.02 -9.93 -9.56
C ILE A 474 26.36 -11.05 -8.57
N SER A 475 27.66 -11.37 -8.39
CA SER A 475 28.08 -12.36 -7.39
C SER A 475 27.62 -11.98 -5.98
N LEU A 476 27.76 -10.71 -5.62
CA LEU A 476 27.30 -10.17 -4.34
C LEU A 476 25.77 -10.27 -4.18
N LEU A 477 25.02 -9.86 -5.20
CA LEU A 477 23.57 -9.94 -5.23
C LEU A 477 23.08 -11.39 -5.00
N ASN A 478 23.70 -12.34 -5.69
CA ASN A 478 23.39 -13.76 -5.55
C ASN A 478 23.72 -14.30 -4.15
N GLN A 479 24.86 -13.88 -3.59
CA GLN A 479 25.27 -14.23 -2.22
C GLN A 479 24.26 -13.70 -1.18
N ARG A 480 23.78 -12.47 -1.34
CA ARG A 480 22.79 -11.82 -0.48
C ARG A 480 21.35 -12.30 -0.74
N ARG A 481 21.13 -13.08 -1.80
CA ARG A 481 19.81 -13.55 -2.27
C ARG A 481 18.84 -12.44 -2.60
N SER A 482 19.34 -11.26 -2.95
CA SER A 482 18.52 -10.13 -3.36
C SER A 482 17.96 -10.37 -4.78
N ALA A 483 16.77 -9.83 -5.05
CA ALA A 483 16.13 -9.94 -6.36
C ALA A 483 16.37 -8.69 -7.21
N LEU A 484 16.26 -8.85 -8.54
CA LEU A 484 16.32 -7.76 -9.50
C LEU A 484 15.03 -7.68 -10.31
N VAL A 485 14.46 -6.48 -10.40
CA VAL A 485 13.44 -6.12 -11.40
C VAL A 485 14.14 -5.42 -12.56
N ILE A 486 14.07 -5.97 -13.74
CA ILE A 486 14.56 -5.30 -14.95
C ILE A 486 13.43 -4.54 -15.63
N CYS A 487 13.73 -3.36 -16.17
CA CYS A 487 12.86 -2.51 -16.98
C CYS A 487 13.59 -2.17 -18.28
N PRO A 488 13.69 -3.13 -19.21
CA PRO A 488 14.60 -3.02 -20.36
C PRO A 488 14.31 -1.85 -21.28
N THR A 489 13.05 -1.54 -21.57
CA THR A 489 12.71 -0.43 -22.48
C THR A 489 13.01 0.93 -21.86
N SER A 490 12.82 1.06 -20.52
CA SER A 490 13.24 2.27 -19.79
C SER A 490 14.75 2.48 -19.84
N ASN A 491 15.53 1.42 -19.60
CA ASN A 491 16.98 1.47 -19.73
C ASN A 491 17.42 1.80 -21.16
N GLN A 492 16.77 1.22 -22.18
CA GLN A 492 17.04 1.52 -23.58
C GLN A 492 16.75 2.97 -23.93
N PHE A 493 15.64 3.53 -23.44
CA PHE A 493 15.29 4.93 -23.67
C PHE A 493 16.28 5.90 -22.99
N LEU A 494 16.62 5.64 -21.74
CA LEU A 494 17.47 6.53 -20.94
C LEU A 494 18.94 6.45 -21.32
N PHE A 495 19.45 5.25 -21.58
CA PHE A 495 20.90 4.99 -21.63
C PHE A 495 21.36 4.39 -22.97
N HIS A 496 20.43 4.14 -23.90
CA HIS A 496 20.69 3.41 -25.15
C HIS A 496 21.37 2.07 -24.90
N SER A 497 21.03 1.42 -23.78
CA SER A 497 21.65 0.18 -23.31
C SER A 497 20.66 -0.66 -22.51
N ALA A 498 20.85 -1.97 -22.54
CA ALA A 498 20.13 -2.94 -21.75
C ALA A 498 21.07 -4.02 -21.24
N LEU A 499 20.69 -4.71 -20.14
CA LEU A 499 21.43 -5.88 -19.67
C LEU A 499 21.38 -6.99 -20.72
N SER A 500 22.53 -7.62 -21.02
CA SER A 500 22.59 -8.76 -21.93
C SER A 500 21.92 -10.01 -21.32
N ALA A 501 21.40 -10.89 -22.17
CA ALA A 501 20.81 -12.17 -21.72
C ALA A 501 21.78 -12.99 -20.86
N THR A 502 23.07 -12.95 -21.17
CA THR A 502 24.12 -13.65 -20.41
C THR A 502 24.24 -13.12 -18.98
N LEU A 503 24.24 -11.82 -18.80
CA LEU A 503 24.24 -11.21 -17.45
C LEU A 503 22.95 -11.50 -16.69
N ILE A 504 21.79 -11.35 -17.34
CA ILE A 504 20.49 -11.65 -16.73
C ILE A 504 20.43 -13.11 -16.25
N LYS A 505 20.86 -14.05 -17.07
CA LYS A 505 20.91 -15.50 -16.72
C LYS A 505 21.89 -15.83 -15.59
N SER A 506 22.87 -14.97 -15.31
CA SER A 506 23.80 -15.15 -14.19
C SER A 506 23.26 -14.65 -12.84
N ILE A 507 22.11 -13.98 -12.84
CA ILE A 507 21.43 -13.50 -11.62
C ILE A 507 20.38 -14.52 -11.20
N ASN A 508 20.44 -14.97 -9.94
CA ASN A 508 19.57 -16.05 -9.43
C ASN A 508 18.08 -15.71 -9.47
N THR A 509 17.72 -14.46 -9.22
CA THR A 509 16.33 -14.05 -9.12
C THR A 509 16.08 -12.75 -9.87
N VAL A 510 15.49 -12.86 -11.06
CA VAL A 510 15.13 -11.72 -11.91
C VAL A 510 13.66 -11.77 -12.26
N VAL A 511 13.00 -10.63 -12.21
CA VAL A 511 11.61 -10.41 -12.62
C VAL A 511 11.49 -9.18 -13.51
N LEU A 512 10.32 -8.94 -14.08
CA LEU A 512 10.08 -7.87 -15.04
C LEU A 512 9.13 -6.80 -14.45
N GLY A 513 9.43 -5.54 -14.71
CA GLY A 513 8.60 -4.38 -14.39
C GLY A 513 8.49 -3.45 -15.59
N SER A 514 7.41 -2.68 -15.68
CA SER A 514 7.19 -1.78 -16.83
C SER A 514 7.72 -0.37 -16.62
N ASP A 515 8.10 -0.03 -15.39
CA ASP A 515 8.40 1.36 -15.04
C ASP A 515 7.26 2.33 -15.46
N SER A 516 7.55 3.60 -15.65
CA SER A 516 6.57 4.61 -16.05
C SER A 516 6.67 4.94 -17.54
N PRO A 517 5.58 5.39 -18.17
CA PRO A 517 5.64 5.92 -19.53
C PRO A 517 6.54 7.16 -19.73
N LEU A 518 7.07 7.74 -18.66
CA LEU A 518 8.08 8.79 -18.75
C LEU A 518 9.34 8.33 -19.50
N THR A 519 9.67 7.05 -19.36
CA THR A 519 10.91 6.44 -19.85
C THR A 519 10.71 5.11 -20.58
N SER A 520 9.60 4.40 -20.38
CA SER A 520 9.34 3.10 -20.99
C SER A 520 8.60 3.19 -22.33
N ALA A 521 8.58 2.09 -23.07
CA ALA A 521 7.91 2.00 -24.38
C ALA A 521 6.38 2.06 -24.27
N GLY A 522 5.80 1.64 -23.13
CA GLY A 522 4.35 1.68 -22.96
C GLY A 522 3.84 0.90 -21.75
N ASP A 523 3.84 -0.42 -21.81
CA ASP A 523 3.30 -1.29 -20.77
C ASP A 523 4.13 -2.58 -20.56
N LEU A 524 3.66 -3.50 -19.74
CA LEU A 524 4.39 -4.74 -19.43
C LEU A 524 4.57 -5.66 -20.65
N LEU A 525 3.64 -5.65 -21.60
CA LEU A 525 3.78 -6.47 -22.81
C LEU A 525 4.89 -5.92 -23.74
N ASP A 526 5.07 -4.60 -23.78
CA ASP A 526 6.20 -4.00 -24.51
C ASP A 526 7.55 -4.41 -23.89
N GLU A 527 7.62 -4.49 -22.56
CA GLU A 527 8.82 -5.00 -21.85
C GLU A 527 9.09 -6.48 -22.14
N ILE A 528 8.05 -7.33 -22.12
CA ILE A 528 8.14 -8.75 -22.46
C ILE A 528 8.64 -8.92 -23.89
N ASN A 529 8.04 -8.18 -24.82
CA ASN A 529 8.39 -8.24 -26.25
C ASN A 529 9.83 -7.82 -26.49
N PHE A 530 10.27 -6.70 -25.89
CA PHE A 530 11.65 -6.23 -25.98
C PHE A 530 12.63 -7.25 -25.36
N ALA A 531 12.31 -7.78 -24.20
CA ALA A 531 13.16 -8.77 -23.53
C ALA A 531 13.27 -10.08 -24.33
N HIS A 532 12.22 -10.47 -25.03
CA HIS A 532 12.23 -11.65 -25.90
C HIS A 532 13.01 -11.42 -27.19
N ASN A 533 12.64 -10.38 -27.95
CA ASN A 533 13.14 -10.18 -29.32
C ASN A 533 14.50 -9.48 -29.38
N GLU A 534 14.74 -8.49 -28.53
CA GLU A 534 15.97 -7.67 -28.59
C GLU A 534 17.04 -8.19 -27.62
N ILE A 535 16.66 -8.64 -26.42
CA ILE A 535 17.64 -9.20 -25.46
C ILE A 535 17.87 -10.70 -25.68
N GLY A 536 16.88 -11.44 -26.19
CA GLY A 536 16.96 -12.89 -26.42
C GLY A 536 16.71 -13.74 -25.17
N LEU A 537 15.80 -13.29 -24.29
CA LEU A 537 15.32 -14.11 -23.18
C LEU A 537 14.33 -15.17 -23.70
N ASP A 538 14.43 -16.37 -23.16
CA ASP A 538 13.54 -17.45 -23.49
C ASP A 538 12.13 -17.24 -22.93
N ALA A 539 11.13 -17.77 -23.63
CA ALA A 539 9.74 -17.59 -23.31
C ALA A 539 9.35 -18.14 -21.91
N GLU A 540 9.94 -19.27 -21.50
CA GLU A 540 9.64 -19.88 -20.20
C GLU A 540 10.15 -18.99 -19.05
N SER A 541 11.35 -18.43 -19.17
CA SER A 541 11.88 -17.46 -18.21
C SER A 541 11.00 -16.23 -18.11
N LEU A 542 10.51 -15.68 -19.24
CA LEU A 542 9.63 -14.51 -19.28
C LEU A 542 8.27 -14.82 -18.64
N PHE A 543 7.69 -15.99 -18.93
CA PHE A 543 6.45 -16.42 -18.28
C PHE A 543 6.60 -16.42 -16.76
N ASP A 544 7.66 -17.02 -16.24
CA ASP A 544 7.92 -17.05 -14.81
C ASP A 544 8.16 -15.64 -14.23
N MET A 545 8.89 -14.78 -14.96
CA MET A 545 9.21 -13.41 -14.53
C MET A 545 7.97 -12.54 -14.34
N VAL A 546 6.87 -12.80 -15.04
CA VAL A 546 5.63 -12.02 -14.94
C VAL A 546 4.50 -12.78 -14.24
N THR A 547 4.80 -13.95 -13.66
CA THR A 547 3.83 -14.78 -12.93
C THR A 547 4.41 -15.25 -11.60
N VAL A 548 4.80 -16.52 -11.50
CA VAL A 548 5.17 -17.17 -10.23
C VAL A 548 6.39 -16.58 -9.56
N ARG A 549 7.38 -16.14 -10.36
CA ARG A 549 8.62 -15.56 -9.82
C ARG A 549 8.36 -14.18 -9.25
N SER A 550 7.59 -13.32 -9.94
CA SER A 550 7.14 -12.04 -9.42
C SER A 550 6.28 -12.19 -8.16
N ALA A 551 5.36 -13.17 -8.12
CA ALA A 551 4.58 -13.46 -6.92
C ALA A 551 5.49 -13.82 -5.72
N SER A 552 6.54 -14.60 -5.96
CA SER A 552 7.52 -14.99 -4.93
C SER A 552 8.36 -13.79 -4.46
N VAL A 553 8.90 -12.99 -5.39
CA VAL A 553 9.71 -11.80 -5.09
C VAL A 553 8.92 -10.76 -4.30
N LEU A 554 7.69 -10.51 -4.71
CA LEU A 554 6.77 -9.58 -4.03
C LEU A 554 6.09 -10.19 -2.80
N ARG A 555 6.41 -11.45 -2.46
CA ARG A 555 5.88 -12.17 -1.29
C ARG A 555 4.36 -12.20 -1.22
N LEU A 556 3.69 -12.37 -2.37
CA LEU A 556 2.25 -12.51 -2.49
C LEU A 556 1.80 -13.85 -1.88
N ARG A 557 0.63 -13.89 -1.21
CA ARG A 557 0.26 -15.03 -0.38
C ARG A 557 -1.05 -15.72 -0.76
N ASN A 558 -1.79 -15.19 -1.75
CA ASN A 558 -3.09 -15.73 -2.14
C ASN A 558 -3.02 -16.66 -3.36
N GLY A 559 -1.82 -17.05 -3.79
CA GLY A 559 -1.60 -17.92 -4.93
C GLY A 559 -1.62 -17.21 -6.28
N GLU A 560 -1.38 -15.88 -6.28
CA GLU A 560 -1.22 -15.06 -7.48
C GLU A 560 -0.15 -15.67 -8.41
N GLY A 561 -0.31 -15.47 -9.72
CA GLY A 561 0.59 -15.98 -10.75
C GLY A 561 0.46 -17.49 -11.04
N ARG A 562 -0.57 -18.17 -10.48
CA ARG A 562 -0.84 -19.60 -10.73
C ARG A 562 -2.32 -19.89 -10.84
N LEU A 563 -2.66 -20.80 -11.76
CA LEU A 563 -4.00 -21.40 -11.82
C LEU A 563 -3.97 -22.73 -11.06
N ARG A 564 -4.44 -22.72 -9.81
CA ARG A 564 -4.53 -23.92 -8.98
C ARG A 564 -5.69 -23.81 -7.98
N PRO A 565 -6.26 -24.92 -7.49
CA PRO A 565 -7.26 -24.88 -6.44
C PRO A 565 -6.73 -24.14 -5.19
N GLY A 566 -7.56 -23.30 -4.60
CA GLY A 566 -7.24 -22.44 -3.47
C GLY A 566 -6.54 -21.12 -3.82
N ALA A 567 -6.02 -20.95 -5.04
CA ALA A 567 -5.46 -19.68 -5.48
C ALA A 567 -6.55 -18.64 -5.71
N ILE A 568 -6.20 -17.36 -5.53
CA ILE A 568 -7.08 -16.27 -5.94
C ILE A 568 -7.35 -16.35 -7.45
N ALA A 569 -8.57 -16.07 -7.86
CA ALA A 569 -8.99 -16.18 -9.26
C ALA A 569 -8.60 -14.93 -10.06
N ASP A 570 -7.30 -14.79 -10.29
CA ASP A 570 -6.68 -13.79 -11.15
C ASP A 570 -6.22 -14.47 -12.43
N LEU A 571 -6.87 -14.17 -13.54
CA LEU A 571 -6.58 -14.83 -14.82
C LEU A 571 -6.93 -13.94 -16.00
N ILE A 572 -6.31 -14.25 -17.13
CA ILE A 572 -6.60 -13.64 -18.43
C ILE A 572 -7.01 -14.72 -19.43
N ALA A 573 -7.89 -14.37 -20.37
CA ALA A 573 -8.20 -15.16 -21.54
C ALA A 573 -7.65 -14.47 -22.79
N VAL A 574 -6.92 -15.23 -23.59
CA VAL A 574 -6.36 -14.77 -24.86
C VAL A 574 -6.66 -15.80 -25.97
N PRO A 575 -6.70 -15.43 -27.26
CA PRO A 575 -6.93 -16.37 -28.34
C PRO A 575 -5.96 -17.55 -28.32
N ASP A 576 -6.50 -18.76 -28.39
CA ASP A 576 -5.68 -19.98 -28.42
C ASP A 576 -5.13 -20.23 -29.81
N LYS A 577 -3.84 -20.06 -29.99
CA LYS A 577 -3.11 -20.34 -31.24
C LYS A 577 -2.41 -21.71 -31.26
N GLY A 578 -2.69 -22.57 -30.27
CA GLY A 578 -2.02 -23.87 -30.11
C GLY A 578 -0.61 -23.81 -29.55
N LEU A 579 -0.13 -22.64 -29.15
CA LEU A 579 1.18 -22.43 -28.55
C LEU A 579 1.21 -22.88 -27.09
N THR A 580 2.42 -23.02 -26.54
CA THR A 580 2.61 -23.16 -25.08
C THR A 580 2.21 -21.87 -24.36
N PRO A 581 1.88 -21.91 -23.05
CA PRO A 581 1.62 -20.71 -22.29
C PRO A 581 2.74 -19.68 -22.35
N ALA A 582 3.99 -20.13 -22.29
CA ALA A 582 5.16 -19.28 -22.35
C ALA A 582 5.31 -18.57 -23.70
N GLU A 583 5.19 -19.32 -24.81
CA GLU A 583 5.23 -18.75 -26.17
C GLU A 583 4.05 -17.78 -26.38
N THR A 584 2.90 -18.09 -25.81
CA THR A 584 1.73 -17.19 -25.85
C THR A 584 2.03 -15.88 -25.17
N VAL A 585 2.59 -15.89 -23.95
CA VAL A 585 2.95 -14.67 -23.18
C VAL A 585 4.03 -13.88 -23.91
N ALA A 586 5.06 -14.54 -24.45
CA ALA A 586 6.17 -13.86 -25.15
C ALA A 586 5.74 -13.08 -26.41
N GLN A 587 4.63 -13.48 -27.04
CA GLN A 587 4.09 -12.87 -28.27
C GLN A 587 2.79 -12.07 -28.04
N LEU A 588 2.40 -11.86 -26.76
CA LEU A 588 1.13 -11.26 -26.42
C LEU A 588 1.13 -9.75 -26.73
N THR A 589 0.01 -9.29 -27.25
CA THR A 589 -0.25 -7.86 -27.53
C THR A 589 -1.55 -7.43 -26.88
N VAL A 590 -1.74 -6.13 -26.65
CA VAL A 590 -2.90 -5.57 -25.93
C VAL A 590 -4.23 -5.91 -26.64
N ASP A 591 -4.23 -5.98 -27.97
CA ASP A 591 -5.43 -6.36 -28.75
C ASP A 591 -5.83 -7.82 -28.58
N GLN A 592 -4.98 -8.68 -28.06
CA GLN A 592 -5.25 -10.08 -27.76
C GLN A 592 -5.77 -10.33 -26.35
N ILE A 593 -5.78 -9.33 -25.47
CA ILE A 593 -6.38 -9.45 -24.15
C ILE A 593 -7.91 -9.41 -24.29
N GLU A 594 -8.55 -10.57 -24.22
CA GLU A 594 -9.98 -10.69 -24.45
C GLU A 594 -10.81 -10.64 -23.16
N LEU A 595 -10.26 -11.16 -22.06
CA LEU A 595 -10.89 -11.14 -20.74
C LEU A 595 -9.84 -10.98 -19.65
N VAL A 596 -10.14 -10.18 -18.63
CA VAL A 596 -9.37 -10.14 -17.39
C VAL A 596 -10.30 -10.37 -16.21
N ILE A 597 -9.99 -11.35 -15.39
CA ILE A 597 -10.67 -11.63 -14.12
C ILE A 597 -9.71 -11.33 -12.98
N LEU A 598 -10.16 -10.55 -12.01
CA LEU A 598 -9.45 -10.19 -10.80
C LEU A 598 -10.29 -10.60 -9.59
N GLY A 599 -9.75 -11.50 -8.75
CA GLY A 599 -10.48 -12.00 -7.59
C GLY A 599 -11.84 -12.59 -7.93
N GLY A 600 -11.94 -13.29 -9.08
CA GLY A 600 -13.19 -13.89 -9.56
C GLY A 600 -14.18 -12.92 -10.20
N ARG A 601 -13.84 -11.65 -10.37
CA ARG A 601 -14.71 -10.61 -10.96
C ARG A 601 -14.18 -10.18 -12.31
N VAL A 602 -15.05 -10.08 -13.31
CA VAL A 602 -14.70 -9.57 -14.65
C VAL A 602 -14.33 -8.10 -14.54
N GLN A 603 -13.09 -7.75 -14.91
CA GLN A 603 -12.55 -6.39 -14.91
C GLN A 603 -12.41 -5.81 -16.31
N LEU A 604 -12.14 -6.66 -17.30
CA LEU A 604 -12.06 -6.29 -18.70
C LEU A 604 -12.68 -7.38 -19.55
N ALA A 605 -13.40 -6.99 -20.59
CA ALA A 605 -13.86 -7.87 -21.66
C ALA A 605 -13.69 -7.18 -23.02
N SER A 606 -13.37 -7.98 -24.06
CA SER A 606 -13.49 -7.54 -25.46
C SER A 606 -14.95 -7.35 -25.84
N ASP A 607 -15.19 -6.72 -26.98
CA ASP A 607 -16.56 -6.48 -27.48
C ASP A 607 -17.31 -7.78 -27.72
N SER A 608 -16.65 -8.78 -28.31
CA SER A 608 -17.22 -10.10 -28.59
C SER A 608 -17.57 -10.87 -27.30
N LEU A 609 -16.67 -10.87 -26.32
CA LEU A 609 -16.94 -11.55 -25.06
C LEU A 609 -17.99 -10.80 -24.24
N PHE A 610 -17.93 -9.46 -24.19
CA PHE A 610 -18.94 -8.67 -23.49
C PHE A 610 -20.36 -9.01 -23.94
N ALA A 611 -20.59 -9.10 -25.25
CA ALA A 611 -21.92 -9.45 -25.81
C ALA A 611 -22.40 -10.85 -25.38
N SER A 612 -21.50 -11.77 -25.07
CA SER A 612 -21.80 -13.14 -24.62
C SER A 612 -21.87 -13.32 -23.10
N LEU A 613 -21.43 -12.30 -22.32
CA LEU A 613 -21.47 -12.37 -20.85
C LEU A 613 -22.93 -12.33 -20.34
N PRO A 614 -23.25 -13.05 -19.26
CA PRO A 614 -24.48 -12.82 -18.50
C PRO A 614 -24.63 -11.35 -18.07
N ASN A 615 -25.85 -10.81 -18.07
CA ASN A 615 -26.14 -9.42 -17.75
C ASN A 615 -25.57 -8.97 -16.39
N SER A 616 -25.57 -9.86 -15.39
CA SER A 616 -24.98 -9.63 -14.08
C SER A 616 -23.47 -9.37 -14.13
N LEU A 617 -22.74 -10.01 -15.03
CA LEU A 617 -21.30 -9.82 -15.23
C LEU A 617 -20.99 -8.59 -16.09
N GLN A 618 -21.91 -8.18 -16.99
CA GLN A 618 -21.79 -6.93 -17.75
C GLN A 618 -21.97 -5.69 -16.88
N ALA A 619 -22.77 -5.80 -15.81
CA ALA A 619 -23.10 -4.66 -14.93
C ALA A 619 -21.83 -3.97 -14.40
N GLY A 620 -21.75 -2.63 -14.61
CA GLY A 620 -20.62 -1.78 -14.18
C GLY A 620 -19.39 -1.82 -15.08
N LEU A 621 -19.41 -2.53 -16.21
CA LEU A 621 -18.42 -2.38 -17.27
C LEU A 621 -18.78 -1.18 -18.14
N GLN A 622 -17.79 -0.32 -18.43
CA GLN A 622 -17.93 0.86 -19.30
C GLN A 622 -17.01 0.74 -20.51
N PRO A 623 -17.45 1.20 -21.70
CA PRO A 623 -16.67 1.07 -22.91
C PRO A 623 -15.56 2.12 -23.01
N LEU A 624 -14.42 1.70 -23.52
CA LEU A 624 -13.26 2.54 -23.86
C LEU A 624 -12.72 2.08 -25.21
N PHE A 625 -12.45 3.00 -26.14
CA PHE A 625 -11.65 2.70 -27.33
C PHE A 625 -10.18 2.88 -27.01
N VAL A 626 -9.37 1.89 -27.36
CA VAL A 626 -7.91 1.89 -27.24
C VAL A 626 -7.35 1.60 -28.63
N ASP A 627 -6.68 2.57 -29.23
CA ASP A 627 -6.22 2.52 -30.63
C ASP A 627 -7.31 2.05 -31.63
N GLY A 628 -8.55 2.51 -31.43
CA GLY A 628 -9.72 2.17 -32.25
C GLY A 628 -10.39 0.86 -31.90
N ILE A 629 -9.88 0.06 -30.97
CA ILE A 629 -10.47 -1.21 -30.54
C ILE A 629 -11.28 -1.00 -29.27
N ARG A 630 -12.55 -1.42 -29.26
CA ARG A 630 -13.42 -1.30 -28.09
C ARG A 630 -13.06 -2.34 -27.02
N ARG A 631 -12.94 -1.86 -25.77
CA ARG A 631 -12.80 -2.67 -24.56
C ARG A 631 -13.83 -2.24 -23.52
N TRP A 632 -14.34 -3.17 -22.77
CA TRP A 632 -15.27 -2.92 -21.66
C TRP A 632 -14.55 -3.11 -20.35
N LEU A 633 -14.46 -2.05 -19.53
CA LEU A 633 -13.66 -2.03 -18.30
C LEU A 633 -14.54 -1.69 -17.09
N ARG A 634 -14.27 -2.32 -15.99
CA ARG A 634 -14.88 -2.01 -14.69
C ARG A 634 -14.16 -0.85 -14.04
N ALA A 635 -14.41 0.33 -14.55
CA ALA A 635 -13.87 1.60 -14.07
C ALA A 635 -14.81 2.74 -14.50
N PRO A 636 -14.81 3.89 -13.82
CA PRO A 636 -15.63 5.05 -14.16
C PRO A 636 -15.04 5.82 -15.37
N ILE A 637 -15.04 5.18 -16.54
CA ILE A 637 -14.36 5.64 -17.76
C ILE A 637 -14.78 7.04 -18.16
N ASP A 638 -16.10 7.32 -18.16
CA ASP A 638 -16.64 8.62 -18.57
C ASP A 638 -16.09 9.76 -17.69
N SER A 639 -16.08 9.55 -16.39
CA SER A 639 -15.55 10.51 -15.42
C SER A 639 -14.05 10.71 -15.58
N LEU A 640 -13.30 9.62 -15.77
CA LEU A 640 -11.84 9.68 -15.93
C LEU A 640 -11.43 10.39 -17.22
N LEU A 641 -12.13 10.12 -18.34
CA LEU A 641 -11.93 10.81 -19.61
C LEU A 641 -12.26 12.31 -19.50
N ALA A 642 -13.41 12.65 -18.89
CA ALA A 642 -13.80 14.05 -18.71
C ALA A 642 -12.78 14.84 -17.89
N GLN A 643 -12.29 14.27 -16.78
CA GLN A 643 -11.30 14.90 -15.91
C GLN A 643 -9.95 15.09 -16.62
N ALA A 644 -9.46 14.06 -17.32
CA ALA A 644 -8.18 14.15 -18.03
C ALA A 644 -8.27 15.12 -19.22
N ARG A 645 -9.34 15.07 -20.02
CA ARG A 645 -9.56 15.94 -21.19
C ARG A 645 -9.70 17.41 -20.83
N LYS A 646 -10.28 17.73 -19.68
CA LYS A 646 -10.36 19.11 -19.18
C LYS A 646 -9.00 19.79 -19.11
N THR A 647 -7.96 19.03 -18.83
CA THR A 647 -6.59 19.53 -18.60
C THR A 647 -5.66 19.29 -19.81
N LEU A 648 -5.73 18.08 -20.39
CA LEU A 648 -4.79 17.61 -21.41
C LEU A 648 -5.35 17.68 -22.84
N GLY A 649 -6.63 18.04 -23.01
CA GLY A 649 -7.27 18.10 -24.34
C GLY A 649 -7.81 16.74 -24.79
N ARG A 650 -8.13 16.64 -26.09
CA ARG A 650 -8.83 15.47 -26.66
C ARG A 650 -7.91 14.31 -27.03
N ASP A 651 -6.64 14.56 -27.33
CA ASP A 651 -5.68 13.51 -27.71
C ASP A 651 -5.03 12.92 -26.46
N LEU A 652 -5.80 12.05 -25.76
CA LEU A 652 -5.31 11.37 -24.56
C LEU A 652 -4.63 10.08 -24.95
N ARG A 653 -3.47 9.84 -24.32
CA ARG A 653 -2.72 8.59 -24.45
C ARG A 653 -2.44 7.98 -23.08
N VAL A 654 -2.48 6.67 -23.02
CA VAL A 654 -2.19 5.88 -21.83
C VAL A 654 -1.13 4.84 -22.20
N GLY A 655 0.09 5.00 -21.68
CA GLY A 655 1.21 4.17 -22.12
C GLY A 655 1.41 4.23 -23.65
N GLY A 656 1.35 5.43 -24.24
CA GLY A 656 1.48 5.64 -25.69
C GLY A 656 0.23 5.35 -26.52
N LYS A 657 -0.72 4.57 -26.02
CA LYS A 657 -1.94 4.14 -26.74
C LYS A 657 -3.05 5.21 -26.67
N LYS A 658 -3.67 5.54 -27.79
CA LYS A 658 -4.75 6.53 -27.86
C LYS A 658 -6.01 6.00 -27.18
N VAL A 659 -6.64 6.81 -26.32
CA VAL A 659 -7.88 6.45 -25.64
C VAL A 659 -9.01 7.42 -25.95
N GLU A 660 -10.18 6.87 -26.31
CA GLU A 660 -11.34 7.65 -26.77
C GLU A 660 -12.65 7.12 -26.15
N HIS A 661 -13.65 8.00 -26.11
CA HIS A 661 -15.00 7.64 -25.65
C HIS A 661 -15.78 6.86 -26.70
N ALA A 662 -16.67 5.97 -26.28
CA ALA A 662 -17.50 5.15 -27.16
C ALA A 662 -18.51 5.93 -28.03
N SER A 663 -18.79 7.19 -27.73
CA SER A 663 -19.74 8.03 -28.49
C SER A 663 -19.12 8.84 -29.65
N ALA A 664 -17.88 8.55 -30.02
CA ALA A 664 -17.16 9.28 -31.10
C ALA A 664 -17.21 8.55 -32.45
N ALA A 665 -18.22 7.67 -32.67
CA ALA A 665 -18.50 7.06 -33.96
C ALA A 665 -19.78 7.64 -34.59
#